data_82bc320fa78ed69912d70ff852b3e4a1
#
_entry.id   82bc320fa78ed69912d70ff852b3e4a1
#
_cell.length_a   1.000
_cell.length_b   1.000
_cell.length_c   1.000
_cell.angle_alpha   90.00
_cell.angle_beta   90.00
_cell.angle_gamma   90.00
#
_symmetry.space_group_name_H-M   'P 1'
#
loop_
_entity.id
_entity.type
_entity.pdbx_description
1 polymer ?
#
loop_
_entity_poly.entity_id
_entity_poly.type
_entity_poly.pdbx_seq_one_letter_code
_entity_poly.pdbx_strand_id
1 'polypeptide(L)'
;MNRGKKLGVIAAAAGILLLTPVTVLAEDKWESKNGGRYRVKEDGTYYAGEWFSVTNNPSLPSGKPSTAWYYAGEDGKIYVNGWYEINGKNYYFYAGGNAAVNSNFVLDGKRYYVDENGAKRANGWFVVEGTYSNGNPYSNWYYQQEDGSLLTDGWHEVDGVTMYFDASGRNYRKQWVTQEDRRYYVDESGALQTGWFAISGTNAAGQEYANWYHADVNGVIARNGWSQIGGNWYYFDANGLNYRKRWYVDPKKERYYLDEEGILQDDGWFKIENVNAATQVVTESWYHAQTSGAVLKDGYHDIDGKTYYFDVNGYNYRKRWITLPSGDRRYLGEDGVMKRDEWFVISGLDSRDSDYNNWYYALDNGNIVMDRWYKIDGKNYGFNSGGVMRTGWLTDSKLDDNGDSDNSYYYCGEDGARALGWQWLEIPENWIDDSDDVTDYIHDNGQYAWFYFNQSTGKKRRSSGGKKETNVDGVTYCFDGNGIMYPGWVKLSSKTPEISGYRYFYQPTSETDKKFIAGQKVEGSWLYINGPADLDGSGQKEWYYFDNSGEPVHASENKYKRKEIHNDMYVFDMYGAAQYGLVEISGVSSSEDGFYYCGSAEGNRKCVTGKVMIDDGISSGKSQYYFDNDGRGYTGIKDGYLYYEGKLQKADKAAKYEVFQLEAGGKKYLVNSSGKVMKNTKVTDGNDQKWEVAGNGTIKVYGSDEIAELAVPEATTTY
;
A
#
# COMPACT_ATOMS: atom_id res chain seq x y z
N MET A 1 -19.08 -28.56 39.04
CA MET A 1 -19.18 -28.70 40.50
C MET A 1 -19.32 -30.17 40.83
N ASN A 2 -18.28 -30.72 41.37
CA ASN A 2 -18.06 -32.14 41.66
C ASN A 2 -19.00 -32.66 42.74
N ARG A 3 -19.72 -33.73 42.46
CA ARG A 3 -20.15 -34.69 43.50
C ARG A 3 -19.90 -36.10 42.96
N GLY A 4 -18.65 -36.54 43.08
CA GLY A 4 -18.31 -37.95 43.04
C GLY A 4 -18.92 -38.69 44.24
N LYS A 5 -19.94 -39.48 44.03
CA LYS A 5 -20.30 -40.52 44.99
C LYS A 5 -19.25 -41.61 44.90
N LYS A 6 -18.37 -41.64 45.90
CA LYS A 6 -17.57 -42.84 46.19
C LYS A 6 -18.56 -43.98 46.53
N LEU A 7 -18.71 -44.91 45.61
CA LEU A 7 -19.24 -46.22 46.01
C LEU A 7 -18.17 -46.84 46.91
N GLY A 8 -18.51 -46.95 48.19
CA GLY A 8 -17.70 -47.69 49.13
C GLY A 8 -17.65 -49.17 48.73
N VAL A 9 -16.44 -49.67 48.51
CA VAL A 9 -16.19 -51.09 48.46
C VAL A 9 -16.45 -51.59 49.90
N ILE A 10 -17.61 -52.17 50.12
CA ILE A 10 -17.87 -52.96 51.33
C ILE A 10 -17.06 -54.25 51.10
N ALA A 11 -15.84 -54.29 51.58
CA ALA A 11 -15.13 -55.57 51.83
C ALA A 11 -15.98 -56.30 52.90
N ALA A 12 -16.90 -57.10 52.47
CA ALA A 12 -17.48 -58.10 53.38
C ALA A 12 -16.34 -59.03 53.70
N ALA A 13 -15.84 -58.91 54.92
CA ALA A 13 -15.00 -59.96 55.50
C ALA A 13 -15.90 -61.21 55.62
N ALA A 14 -15.96 -61.99 54.53
CA ALA A 14 -16.50 -63.32 54.56
C ALA A 14 -15.53 -64.13 55.45
N GLY A 15 -16.03 -64.49 56.63
CA GLY A 15 -15.30 -65.44 57.44
C GLY A 15 -15.02 -66.67 56.58
N ILE A 16 -13.76 -66.88 56.30
CA ILE A 16 -13.26 -68.09 55.69
C ILE A 16 -13.59 -69.20 56.69
N LEU A 17 -14.71 -69.90 56.42
CA LEU A 17 -14.81 -71.24 56.94
C LEU A 17 -13.76 -72.04 56.20
N LEU A 18 -12.56 -72.13 56.78
CA LEU A 18 -11.57 -73.10 56.32
C LEU A 18 -12.24 -74.48 56.36
N LEU A 19 -12.89 -74.87 55.26
CA LEU A 19 -13.08 -76.26 55.01
C LEU A 19 -11.68 -76.87 54.92
N THR A 20 -11.20 -77.40 56.05
CA THR A 20 -10.01 -78.27 56.04
C THR A 20 -10.34 -79.41 55.08
N PRO A 21 -9.59 -79.58 54.01
CA PRO A 21 -9.82 -80.72 53.14
C PRO A 21 -9.57 -81.98 54.01
N VAL A 22 -10.58 -82.76 54.23
CA VAL A 22 -10.36 -84.14 54.60
C VAL A 22 -9.76 -84.80 53.35
N THR A 23 -8.43 -84.92 53.38
CA THR A 23 -7.73 -85.65 52.30
C THR A 23 -8.08 -87.10 52.44
N VAL A 24 -8.95 -87.57 51.62
CA VAL A 24 -9.29 -89.01 51.53
C VAL A 24 -8.10 -89.64 50.78
N LEU A 25 -7.30 -90.45 51.51
CA LEU A 25 -6.32 -91.32 50.90
C LEU A 25 -6.99 -92.35 49.97
N ALA A 26 -6.26 -92.89 48.99
CA ALA A 26 -6.75 -93.54 47.75
C ALA A 26 -7.57 -94.82 47.90
N GLU A 27 -8.13 -95.08 49.09
CA GLU A 27 -8.87 -96.37 49.35
C GLU A 27 -10.40 -96.23 49.54
N ASP A 28 -10.95 -94.99 49.73
CA ASP A 28 -12.41 -94.81 49.79
C ASP A 28 -13.10 -95.33 48.53
N LYS A 29 -14.18 -96.06 48.66
CA LYS A 29 -14.87 -96.71 47.54
C LYS A 29 -16.21 -96.12 47.24
N TRP A 30 -16.57 -96.00 45.93
CA TRP A 30 -17.89 -95.69 45.51
C TRP A 30 -18.79 -96.97 45.53
N GLU A 31 -20.01 -96.87 46.09
CA GLU A 31 -21.00 -97.90 46.10
C GLU A 31 -22.32 -97.39 45.54
N SER A 32 -23.05 -98.21 44.78
CA SER A 32 -24.36 -97.94 44.26
C SER A 32 -25.36 -99.02 44.82
N LYS A 33 -26.35 -98.56 45.56
CA LYS A 33 -27.41 -99.46 46.10
C LYS A 33 -28.75 -98.76 46.18
N ASN A 34 -29.84 -99.49 46.04
CA ASN A 34 -31.21 -98.93 46.15
C ASN A 34 -31.43 -97.65 45.32
N GLY A 35 -30.88 -97.59 44.12
CA GLY A 35 -31.01 -96.40 43.27
C GLY A 35 -30.27 -95.16 43.71
N GLY A 36 -29.40 -95.21 44.75
CA GLY A 36 -28.56 -94.16 45.25
C GLY A 36 -27.07 -94.43 45.08
N ARG A 37 -26.26 -93.44 45.11
CA ARG A 37 -24.78 -93.49 45.05
C ARG A 37 -24.22 -93.06 46.43
N TYR A 38 -23.31 -93.81 46.98
CA TYR A 38 -22.72 -93.65 48.32
C TYR A 38 -21.16 -93.61 48.18
N ARG A 39 -20.55 -92.93 49.15
CA ARG A 39 -19.09 -93.01 49.34
C ARG A 39 -18.81 -93.71 50.71
N VAL A 40 -18.00 -94.73 50.67
CA VAL A 40 -17.61 -95.50 51.86
C VAL A 40 -16.26 -95.12 52.31
N LYS A 41 -16.07 -94.76 53.60
CA LYS A 41 -14.84 -94.42 54.27
C LYS A 41 -13.98 -95.66 54.49
N GLU A 42 -12.70 -95.52 54.73
CA GLU A 42 -11.80 -96.64 55.02
C GLU A 42 -12.30 -97.51 56.24
N ASP A 43 -12.99 -96.94 57.20
CA ASP A 43 -13.51 -97.69 58.35
C ASP A 43 -14.81 -98.42 58.02
N GLY A 44 -15.28 -98.38 56.77
CA GLY A 44 -16.52 -99.08 56.33
C GLY A 44 -17.80 -98.31 56.57
N THR A 45 -17.75 -97.11 57.15
CA THR A 45 -18.91 -96.22 57.35
C THR A 45 -19.17 -95.39 56.12
N TYR A 46 -20.36 -94.82 55.96
CA TYR A 46 -20.72 -93.94 54.83
C TYR A 46 -20.54 -92.49 55.25
N TYR A 47 -20.11 -91.66 54.22
CA TYR A 47 -20.28 -90.24 54.41
C TYR A 47 -21.77 -89.92 54.59
N ALA A 48 -22.17 -89.13 55.55
CA ALA A 48 -23.52 -88.75 55.79
C ALA A 48 -23.64 -87.37 56.45
N GLY A 49 -24.46 -86.48 55.93
CA GLY A 49 -24.60 -85.08 56.40
C GLY A 49 -23.34 -84.21 56.20
N GLU A 50 -22.45 -84.59 55.36
CA GLU A 50 -21.12 -83.92 55.27
C GLU A 50 -20.56 -83.76 53.85
N TRP A 51 -19.70 -82.73 53.68
CA TRP A 51 -18.96 -82.47 52.44
C TRP A 51 -17.68 -83.34 52.44
N PHE A 52 -17.35 -83.84 51.21
CA PHE A 52 -16.07 -84.46 50.98
C PHE A 52 -15.54 -84.12 49.57
N SER A 53 -14.26 -84.26 49.36
CA SER A 53 -13.64 -84.02 48.06
C SER A 53 -12.96 -85.27 47.51
N VAL A 54 -12.97 -85.36 46.19
CA VAL A 54 -12.24 -86.40 45.45
C VAL A 54 -11.25 -85.74 44.49
N THR A 55 -9.97 -86.02 44.67
CA THR A 55 -8.94 -85.54 43.76
C THR A 55 -8.73 -86.55 42.63
N ASN A 56 -8.47 -86.13 41.43
CA ASN A 56 -8.33 -86.94 40.21
C ASN A 56 -9.59 -87.75 39.81
N ASN A 57 -10.75 -87.19 40.02
CA ASN A 57 -11.99 -87.81 39.57
C ASN A 57 -12.01 -88.03 38.05
N PRO A 58 -12.15 -89.27 37.52
CA PRO A 58 -12.20 -89.58 36.09
C PRO A 58 -13.39 -88.95 35.34
N SER A 59 -14.36 -88.37 36.11
CA SER A 59 -15.50 -87.68 35.50
C SER A 59 -15.20 -86.24 35.09
N LEU A 60 -13.99 -85.73 35.37
CA LEU A 60 -13.52 -84.40 34.97
C LEU A 60 -12.63 -84.47 33.74
N PRO A 61 -12.59 -83.48 32.86
CA PRO A 61 -11.78 -83.47 31.67
C PRO A 61 -10.28 -83.71 32.03
N SER A 62 -9.65 -84.64 31.33
CA SER A 62 -8.27 -85.08 31.57
C SER A 62 -7.25 -83.93 31.45
N GLY A 63 -6.26 -83.92 32.38
CA GLY A 63 -5.02 -83.17 32.23
C GLY A 63 -4.57 -82.28 33.36
N LYS A 64 -5.36 -81.99 34.38
CA LYS A 64 -4.93 -81.27 35.58
C LYS A 64 -5.45 -82.00 36.83
N PRO A 65 -4.69 -82.05 37.92
CA PRO A 65 -5.23 -82.50 39.20
C PRO A 65 -6.37 -81.57 39.60
N SER A 66 -7.62 -82.05 39.61
CA SER A 66 -8.82 -81.32 39.93
C SER A 66 -9.51 -81.99 41.08
N THR A 67 -9.92 -81.21 42.05
CA THR A 67 -10.68 -81.67 43.22
C THR A 67 -12.15 -81.44 42.94
N ALA A 68 -12.93 -82.53 42.95
CA ALA A 68 -14.37 -82.46 42.86
C ALA A 68 -14.99 -82.60 44.24
N TRP A 69 -15.92 -81.71 44.57
CA TRP A 69 -16.64 -81.66 45.84
C TRP A 69 -17.98 -82.41 45.70
N TYR A 70 -18.32 -83.12 46.76
CA TYR A 70 -19.55 -83.90 46.87
C TYR A 70 -20.16 -83.68 48.25
N TYR A 71 -21.49 -83.90 48.33
CA TYR A 71 -22.19 -83.90 49.61
C TYR A 71 -23.03 -85.15 49.75
N ALA A 72 -22.84 -85.82 50.87
CA ALA A 72 -23.71 -86.93 51.28
C ALA A 72 -24.86 -86.39 52.18
N GLY A 73 -26.08 -86.63 51.78
CA GLY A 73 -27.20 -86.34 52.64
C GLY A 73 -27.20 -87.09 54.00
N GLU A 74 -28.08 -86.77 54.91
CA GLU A 74 -28.20 -87.46 56.17
C GLU A 74 -28.41 -88.96 56.04
N ASP A 75 -29.05 -89.40 54.93
CA ASP A 75 -29.25 -90.80 54.57
C ASP A 75 -28.04 -91.45 53.90
N GLY A 76 -26.94 -90.71 53.77
CA GLY A 76 -25.67 -91.09 53.12
C GLY A 76 -25.74 -91.10 51.61
N LYS A 77 -26.84 -90.78 50.95
CA LYS A 77 -26.87 -90.67 49.49
C LYS A 77 -26.21 -89.42 49.02
N ILE A 78 -25.43 -89.55 47.99
CA ILE A 78 -24.80 -88.40 47.30
C ILE A 78 -25.88 -87.61 46.60
N TYR A 79 -25.85 -86.27 46.79
CA TYR A 79 -26.73 -85.35 46.04
C TYR A 79 -26.34 -85.35 44.60
N VAL A 80 -27.29 -85.46 43.72
CA VAL A 80 -27.07 -85.56 42.27
C VAL A 80 -28.17 -84.81 41.51
N ASN A 81 -27.80 -84.26 40.34
CA ASN A 81 -28.71 -83.77 39.31
C ASN A 81 -29.78 -82.78 39.83
N GLY A 82 -29.34 -81.76 40.59
CA GLY A 82 -30.27 -80.74 41.08
C GLY A 82 -29.72 -79.78 42.06
N TRP A 83 -30.60 -78.85 42.52
CA TRP A 83 -30.34 -77.92 43.57
C TRP A 83 -30.69 -78.48 44.91
N TYR A 84 -29.82 -78.30 45.92
CA TYR A 84 -30.01 -78.74 47.25
C TYR A 84 -29.63 -77.62 48.23
N GLU A 85 -30.43 -77.40 49.25
CA GLU A 85 -30.14 -76.49 50.34
C GLU A 85 -29.31 -77.22 51.42
N ILE A 86 -28.17 -76.64 51.73
CA ILE A 86 -27.22 -77.15 52.72
C ILE A 86 -26.82 -75.97 53.62
N ASN A 87 -27.16 -76.06 54.92
CA ASN A 87 -26.85 -75.00 55.88
C ASN A 87 -27.34 -73.62 55.44
N GLY A 88 -28.57 -73.52 54.86
CA GLY A 88 -29.15 -72.24 54.39
C GLY A 88 -28.58 -71.69 53.09
N LYS A 89 -27.76 -72.49 52.42
CA LYS A 89 -27.18 -72.12 51.07
C LYS A 89 -27.57 -73.16 50.03
N ASN A 90 -27.85 -72.74 48.78
CA ASN A 90 -28.17 -73.63 47.67
C ASN A 90 -26.96 -73.99 46.89
N TYR A 91 -26.80 -75.31 46.63
CA TYR A 91 -25.72 -75.87 45.84
C TYR A 91 -26.29 -76.69 44.70
N TYR A 92 -25.62 -76.69 43.55
CA TYR A 92 -26.03 -77.51 42.43
C TYR A 92 -25.06 -78.69 42.29
N PHE A 93 -25.63 -79.88 42.17
CA PHE A 93 -24.86 -81.11 41.92
C PHE A 93 -25.18 -81.63 40.52
N TYR A 94 -24.15 -81.90 39.76
CA TYR A 94 -24.29 -82.55 38.45
C TYR A 94 -24.73 -84.00 38.56
N ALA A 95 -25.11 -84.60 37.39
CA ALA A 95 -25.51 -86.00 37.34
C ALA A 95 -24.47 -87.00 37.89
N GLY A 96 -23.22 -86.65 37.87
CA GLY A 96 -22.08 -87.35 38.51
C GLY A 96 -21.97 -87.16 40.06
N GLY A 97 -22.79 -86.33 40.65
CA GLY A 97 -22.78 -85.96 42.05
C GLY A 97 -21.75 -84.96 42.50
N ASN A 98 -20.90 -84.49 41.62
CA ASN A 98 -19.97 -83.40 41.92
C ASN A 98 -20.70 -82.08 41.97
N ALA A 99 -20.38 -81.29 42.96
CA ALA A 99 -20.90 -79.94 43.07
C ALA A 99 -20.36 -79.04 41.98
N ALA A 100 -21.21 -78.14 41.44
CA ALA A 100 -20.73 -77.01 40.66
C ALA A 100 -20.00 -76.04 41.59
N VAL A 101 -18.75 -75.66 41.26
CA VAL A 101 -17.91 -74.73 42.02
C VAL A 101 -17.30 -73.73 41.07
N ASN A 102 -17.33 -72.44 41.41
CA ASN A 102 -16.81 -71.33 40.56
C ASN A 102 -17.19 -71.59 39.09
N SER A 103 -18.40 -71.83 38.79
CA SER A 103 -18.84 -72.24 37.45
C SER A 103 -20.13 -71.58 36.99
N ASN A 104 -20.13 -71.34 35.69
CA ASN A 104 -21.30 -70.87 34.97
C ASN A 104 -21.85 -72.00 34.12
N PHE A 105 -23.11 -72.38 34.30
CA PHE A 105 -23.74 -73.54 33.61
C PHE A 105 -25.18 -73.26 33.21
N VAL A 106 -25.72 -74.01 32.29
CA VAL A 106 -27.09 -73.91 31.80
C VAL A 106 -27.90 -75.07 32.38
N LEU A 107 -29.07 -74.77 32.93
CA LEU A 107 -30.04 -75.74 33.41
C LEU A 107 -31.43 -75.30 32.94
N ASP A 108 -32.17 -76.16 32.27
CA ASP A 108 -33.53 -75.90 31.72
C ASP A 108 -33.63 -74.59 30.93
N GLY A 109 -32.60 -74.33 30.12
CA GLY A 109 -32.53 -73.11 29.28
C GLY A 109 -32.15 -71.83 30.03
N LYS A 110 -32.02 -71.86 31.33
CA LYS A 110 -31.57 -70.73 32.18
C LYS A 110 -30.11 -70.90 32.55
N ARG A 111 -29.37 -69.83 32.67
CA ARG A 111 -27.95 -69.84 33.04
C ARG A 111 -27.83 -69.47 34.53
N TYR A 112 -26.94 -70.19 35.19
CA TYR A 112 -26.68 -70.02 36.61
C TYR A 112 -25.19 -69.87 36.88
N TYR A 113 -24.88 -69.17 37.97
CA TYR A 113 -23.50 -69.06 38.47
C TYR A 113 -23.46 -69.43 39.95
N VAL A 114 -22.51 -70.24 40.31
CA VAL A 114 -22.16 -70.58 41.70
C VAL A 114 -20.78 -70.04 42.05
N ASP A 115 -20.62 -69.60 43.28
CA ASP A 115 -19.37 -68.98 43.74
C ASP A 115 -18.21 -69.99 43.89
N GLU A 116 -17.07 -69.52 44.35
CA GLU A 116 -15.88 -70.32 44.63
C GLU A 116 -16.10 -71.40 45.67
N ASN A 117 -17.11 -71.28 46.53
CA ASN A 117 -17.53 -72.29 47.49
C ASN A 117 -18.62 -73.21 46.98
N GLY A 118 -19.07 -73.01 45.72
CA GLY A 118 -20.15 -73.76 45.09
C GLY A 118 -21.55 -73.29 45.47
N ALA A 119 -21.66 -72.24 46.31
CA ALA A 119 -22.94 -71.74 46.73
C ALA A 119 -23.58 -70.85 45.64
N LYS A 120 -24.92 -70.98 45.47
CA LYS A 120 -25.69 -70.01 44.68
C LYS A 120 -25.59 -68.64 45.32
N ARG A 121 -25.20 -67.63 44.55
CA ARG A 121 -25.09 -66.26 45.02
C ARG A 121 -26.47 -65.67 45.29
N ALA A 122 -26.51 -64.59 46.11
CA ALA A 122 -27.70 -63.76 46.28
C ALA A 122 -28.04 -63.02 45.00
N ASN A 123 -29.29 -62.62 44.78
CA ASN A 123 -29.69 -61.76 43.65
C ASN A 123 -28.91 -60.44 43.64
N GLY A 124 -28.73 -59.86 42.46
CA GLY A 124 -28.00 -58.63 42.21
C GLY A 124 -26.68 -58.78 41.49
N TRP A 125 -25.90 -57.70 41.55
CA TRP A 125 -24.61 -57.61 40.84
C TRP A 125 -23.50 -58.37 41.53
N PHE A 126 -22.65 -59.00 40.69
CA PHE A 126 -21.41 -59.54 41.16
C PHE A 126 -20.34 -59.53 40.04
N VAL A 127 -19.09 -59.57 40.42
CA VAL A 127 -17.93 -59.62 39.53
C VAL A 127 -17.20 -60.95 39.66
N VAL A 128 -16.74 -61.44 38.50
CA VAL A 128 -15.82 -62.58 38.45
C VAL A 128 -14.50 -62.10 37.83
N GLU A 129 -13.46 -62.10 38.64
CA GLU A 129 -12.13 -61.69 38.27
C GLU A 129 -11.25 -62.90 37.90
N GLY A 130 -10.31 -62.72 37.01
CA GLY A 130 -9.38 -63.75 36.65
C GLY A 130 -8.33 -63.24 35.66
N THR A 131 -7.59 -64.18 35.09
CA THR A 131 -6.53 -63.87 34.11
C THR A 131 -6.75 -64.68 32.86
N TYR A 132 -6.77 -64.05 31.71
CA TYR A 132 -6.82 -64.76 30.42
C TYR A 132 -5.54 -65.55 30.19
N SER A 133 -5.59 -66.48 29.24
CA SER A 133 -4.42 -67.28 28.85
C SER A 133 -3.24 -66.47 28.32
N ASN A 134 -3.43 -65.23 27.93
CA ASN A 134 -2.42 -64.29 27.50
C ASN A 134 -1.84 -63.45 28.64
N GLY A 135 -2.22 -63.72 29.90
CA GLY A 135 -1.75 -63.02 31.06
C GLY A 135 -2.51 -61.76 31.45
N ASN A 136 -3.46 -61.30 30.66
CA ASN A 136 -4.22 -60.07 30.96
C ASN A 136 -5.30 -60.35 32.01
N PRO A 137 -5.47 -59.50 32.99
CA PRO A 137 -6.56 -59.61 33.95
C PRO A 137 -7.91 -59.30 33.29
N TYR A 138 -8.97 -59.92 33.80
CA TYR A 138 -10.32 -59.57 33.46
C TYR A 138 -11.19 -59.45 34.70
N SER A 139 -12.24 -58.63 34.60
CA SER A 139 -13.32 -58.46 35.59
C SER A 139 -14.63 -58.51 34.83
N ASN A 140 -15.32 -59.63 34.88
CA ASN A 140 -16.60 -59.84 34.24
C ASN A 140 -17.73 -59.64 35.22
N TRP A 141 -18.66 -58.75 34.86
CA TRP A 141 -19.82 -58.42 35.64
C TRP A 141 -21.04 -59.26 35.21
N TYR A 142 -21.82 -59.70 36.19
CA TYR A 142 -23.04 -60.52 36.00
C TYR A 142 -24.15 -59.96 36.89
N TYR A 143 -25.39 -60.18 36.50
CA TYR A 143 -26.56 -59.88 37.35
C TYR A 143 -27.38 -61.16 37.59
N GLN A 144 -27.53 -61.51 38.82
CA GLN A 144 -28.33 -62.64 39.23
C GLN A 144 -29.73 -62.18 39.58
N GLN A 145 -30.74 -62.83 38.99
CA GLN A 145 -32.15 -62.56 39.23
C GLN A 145 -32.62 -63.23 40.53
N GLU A 146 -33.82 -62.87 40.99
CA GLU A 146 -34.42 -63.40 42.23
C GLU A 146 -34.57 -64.95 42.16
N ASP A 147 -34.87 -65.50 40.99
CA ASP A 147 -34.98 -66.96 40.79
C ASP A 147 -33.57 -67.63 40.74
N GLY A 148 -32.51 -66.81 40.79
CA GLY A 148 -31.12 -67.27 40.77
C GLY A 148 -30.53 -67.50 39.40
N SER A 149 -31.27 -67.28 38.33
CA SER A 149 -30.71 -67.28 36.94
C SER A 149 -29.98 -65.98 36.64
N LEU A 150 -29.06 -66.01 35.71
CA LEU A 150 -28.38 -64.82 35.20
C LEU A 150 -29.23 -64.16 34.13
N LEU A 151 -29.15 -62.81 34.05
CA LEU A 151 -29.55 -62.10 32.84
C LEU A 151 -28.61 -62.50 31.71
N THR A 152 -29.16 -62.86 30.53
CA THR A 152 -28.41 -63.30 29.35
C THR A 152 -29.08 -62.76 28.06
N ASP A 153 -28.35 -62.82 26.95
CA ASP A 153 -28.87 -62.67 25.59
C ASP A 153 -29.67 -61.36 25.31
N GLY A 154 -29.06 -60.24 25.46
CA GLY A 154 -29.66 -59.03 24.94
C GLY A 154 -29.76 -57.88 25.96
N TRP A 155 -30.69 -56.95 25.64
CA TRP A 155 -30.97 -55.78 26.44
C TRP A 155 -31.91 -56.07 27.58
N HIS A 156 -31.54 -55.65 28.77
CA HIS A 156 -32.35 -55.79 29.98
C HIS A 156 -32.35 -54.47 30.77
N GLU A 157 -33.42 -54.16 31.43
CA GLU A 157 -33.52 -53.06 32.37
C GLU A 157 -33.17 -53.55 33.80
N VAL A 158 -32.16 -52.94 34.39
CA VAL A 158 -31.71 -53.23 35.74
C VAL A 158 -31.66 -51.92 36.53
N ASP A 159 -32.46 -51.83 37.59
CA ASP A 159 -32.59 -50.62 38.40
C ASP A 159 -32.89 -49.34 37.60
N GLY A 160 -33.74 -49.46 36.54
CA GLY A 160 -34.12 -48.37 35.66
C GLY A 160 -33.06 -48.01 34.61
N VAL A 161 -32.01 -48.82 34.46
CA VAL A 161 -30.92 -48.63 33.47
C VAL A 161 -30.90 -49.78 32.45
N THR A 162 -30.96 -49.43 31.19
CA THR A 162 -30.84 -50.41 30.08
C THR A 162 -29.39 -50.86 29.94
N MET A 163 -29.18 -52.20 29.99
CA MET A 163 -27.87 -52.84 29.94
C MET A 163 -27.87 -54.04 29.02
N TYR A 164 -26.71 -54.36 28.43
CA TYR A 164 -26.56 -55.49 27.53
C TYR A 164 -25.79 -56.62 28.21
N PHE A 165 -26.35 -57.83 28.09
CA PHE A 165 -25.73 -59.07 28.55
C PHE A 165 -25.51 -60.03 27.37
N ASP A 166 -24.34 -60.66 27.29
CA ASP A 166 -24.05 -61.64 26.28
C ASP A 166 -24.69 -63.01 26.62
N ALA A 167 -24.59 -63.99 25.70
CA ALA A 167 -25.10 -65.32 25.90
C ALA A 167 -24.49 -66.07 27.12
N SER A 168 -23.35 -65.61 27.62
CA SER A 168 -22.74 -66.15 28.84
C SER A 168 -23.19 -65.42 30.11
N GLY A 169 -24.08 -64.42 29.98
CA GLY A 169 -24.56 -63.61 31.07
C GLY A 169 -23.60 -62.47 31.49
N ARG A 170 -22.53 -62.24 30.71
CA ARG A 170 -21.59 -61.18 31.00
C ARG A 170 -22.21 -59.83 30.60
N ASN A 171 -22.25 -58.87 31.52
CA ASN A 171 -22.65 -57.49 31.24
C ASN A 171 -21.51 -56.81 30.46
N TYR A 172 -21.89 -56.17 29.34
CA TYR A 172 -20.94 -55.36 28.55
C TYR A 172 -20.72 -54.02 29.26
N ARG A 173 -19.46 -53.62 29.36
CA ARG A 173 -19.04 -52.37 29.92
C ARG A 173 -17.98 -51.73 29.06
N LYS A 174 -18.05 -50.41 28.81
CA LYS A 174 -17.14 -49.66 27.93
C LYS A 174 -16.97 -50.38 26.59
N GLN A 175 -18.08 -50.80 25.99
CA GLN A 175 -18.07 -51.69 24.85
C GLN A 175 -19.16 -51.38 23.82
N TRP A 176 -18.83 -51.62 22.57
CA TRP A 176 -19.78 -51.56 21.47
C TRP A 176 -20.63 -52.84 21.38
N VAL A 177 -21.91 -52.63 21.09
CA VAL A 177 -22.86 -53.71 20.77
C VAL A 177 -23.33 -53.48 19.35
N THR A 178 -23.34 -54.54 18.53
CA THR A 178 -23.92 -54.49 17.20
C THR A 178 -25.00 -55.58 17.13
N GLN A 179 -26.21 -55.16 16.77
CA GLN A 179 -27.38 -56.05 16.66
C GLN A 179 -28.20 -55.59 15.44
N GLU A 180 -28.48 -56.46 14.51
CA GLU A 180 -29.30 -56.19 13.32
C GLU A 180 -28.90 -54.95 12.57
N ASP A 181 -27.59 -54.77 12.26
CA ASP A 181 -27.04 -53.59 11.62
C ASP A 181 -27.17 -52.28 12.43
N ARG A 182 -27.67 -52.32 13.63
CA ARG A 182 -27.70 -51.20 14.57
C ARG A 182 -26.50 -51.28 15.50
N ARG A 183 -25.96 -50.15 15.84
CA ARG A 183 -24.79 -50.02 16.70
C ARG A 183 -25.20 -49.26 17.97
N TYR A 184 -24.73 -49.75 19.09
CA TYR A 184 -24.98 -49.17 20.41
C TYR A 184 -23.68 -49.10 21.20
N TYR A 185 -23.64 -48.28 22.21
CA TYR A 185 -22.52 -48.23 23.14
C TYR A 185 -23.00 -48.25 24.59
N VAL A 186 -22.35 -49.05 25.40
CA VAL A 186 -22.51 -49.07 26.83
C VAL A 186 -21.28 -48.52 27.52
N ASP A 187 -21.50 -47.70 28.55
CA ASP A 187 -20.41 -47.03 29.26
C ASP A 187 -19.69 -47.92 30.30
N GLU A 188 -18.85 -47.35 31.15
CA GLU A 188 -18.11 -48.05 32.19
C GLU A 188 -19.01 -48.68 33.24
N SER A 189 -20.20 -48.15 33.45
CA SER A 189 -21.21 -48.70 34.36
C SER A 189 -22.00 -49.86 33.68
N GLY A 190 -21.90 -50.02 32.36
CA GLY A 190 -22.71 -50.90 31.55
C GLY A 190 -24.00 -50.30 31.05
N ALA A 191 -24.25 -49.02 31.31
CA ALA A 191 -25.45 -48.30 30.91
C ALA A 191 -25.45 -47.96 29.41
N LEU A 192 -26.57 -48.23 28.73
CA LEU A 192 -26.77 -47.82 27.33
C LEU A 192 -26.65 -46.32 27.20
N GLN A 193 -25.79 -45.83 26.30
CA GLN A 193 -25.66 -44.43 26.02
C GLN A 193 -26.74 -43.95 25.08
N THR A 194 -27.35 -42.80 25.42
CA THR A 194 -28.32 -42.05 24.61
C THR A 194 -27.86 -40.58 24.51
N GLY A 195 -28.27 -39.85 23.47
CA GLY A 195 -27.84 -38.47 23.25
C GLY A 195 -26.36 -38.37 22.86
N TRP A 196 -25.76 -37.22 23.16
CA TRP A 196 -24.34 -36.96 22.88
C TRP A 196 -23.43 -37.55 23.94
N PHE A 197 -22.40 -38.27 23.53
CA PHE A 197 -21.35 -38.76 24.44
C PHE A 197 -19.99 -38.82 23.73
N ALA A 198 -18.93 -38.80 24.52
CA ALA A 198 -17.57 -38.89 24.01
C ALA A 198 -16.86 -40.13 24.57
N ILE A 199 -16.06 -40.77 23.72
CA ILE A 199 -15.09 -41.80 24.13
C ILE A 199 -13.72 -41.16 24.06
N SER A 200 -13.13 -40.92 25.21
CA SER A 200 -11.82 -40.28 25.34
C SER A 200 -10.73 -41.30 25.61
N GLY A 201 -9.50 -40.98 25.23
CA GLY A 201 -8.33 -41.80 25.46
C GLY A 201 -7.06 -41.08 25.06
N THR A 202 -5.95 -41.79 25.16
CA THR A 202 -4.63 -41.33 24.72
C THR A 202 -4.15 -42.23 23.60
N ASN A 203 -3.71 -41.65 22.48
CA ASN A 203 -3.19 -42.42 21.35
C ASN A 203 -1.75 -42.91 21.60
N ALA A 204 -1.21 -43.72 20.71
CA ALA A 204 0.14 -44.25 20.81
C ALA A 204 1.27 -43.19 20.84
N ALA A 205 0.98 -41.95 20.41
CA ALA A 205 1.88 -40.81 20.45
C ALA A 205 1.76 -39.98 21.75
N GLY A 206 0.92 -40.42 22.71
CA GLY A 206 0.70 -39.71 23.98
C GLY A 206 -0.28 -38.54 23.88
N GLN A 207 -0.98 -38.37 22.76
CA GLN A 207 -1.94 -37.28 22.57
C GLN A 207 -3.33 -37.70 23.04
N GLU A 208 -3.99 -36.85 23.79
CA GLU A 208 -5.36 -37.05 24.20
C GLU A 208 -6.30 -36.88 23.00
N TYR A 209 -7.36 -37.71 22.95
CA TYR A 209 -8.43 -37.58 21.98
C TYR A 209 -9.80 -37.76 22.65
N ALA A 210 -10.83 -37.17 22.04
CA ALA A 210 -12.22 -37.37 22.38
C ALA A 210 -13.00 -37.62 21.09
N ASN A 211 -13.45 -38.83 20.89
CA ASN A 211 -14.31 -39.21 19.78
C ASN A 211 -15.77 -39.05 20.18
N TRP A 212 -16.51 -38.23 19.47
CA TRP A 212 -17.90 -37.92 19.77
C TRP A 212 -18.87 -38.77 18.95
N TYR A 213 -19.94 -39.17 19.60
CA TYR A 213 -21.01 -39.98 19.04
C TYR A 213 -22.36 -39.42 19.49
N HIS A 214 -23.41 -39.74 18.73
CA HIS A 214 -24.79 -39.48 19.13
C HIS A 214 -25.61 -40.74 18.98
N ALA A 215 -26.34 -41.08 20.03
CA ALA A 215 -27.34 -42.15 20.03
C ALA A 215 -28.75 -41.54 20.15
N ASP A 216 -29.70 -42.12 19.45
CA ASP A 216 -31.11 -41.75 19.60
C ASP A 216 -31.68 -42.18 20.99
N VAL A 217 -32.94 -41.91 21.21
CA VAL A 217 -33.63 -42.28 22.47
C VAL A 217 -33.62 -43.77 22.74
N ASN A 218 -33.44 -44.59 21.72
CA ASN A 218 -33.34 -46.06 21.81
C ASN A 218 -31.89 -46.54 21.88
N GLY A 219 -30.90 -45.62 21.96
CA GLY A 219 -29.50 -45.94 22.00
C GLY A 219 -28.85 -46.23 20.62
N VAL A 220 -29.58 -46.09 19.54
CA VAL A 220 -29.06 -46.40 18.18
C VAL A 220 -28.10 -45.27 17.74
N ILE A 221 -26.86 -45.61 17.44
CA ILE A 221 -25.83 -44.68 17.02
C ILE A 221 -26.11 -44.14 15.62
N ALA A 222 -26.10 -42.78 15.49
CA ALA A 222 -26.13 -42.13 14.22
C ALA A 222 -24.84 -42.45 13.41
N ARG A 223 -24.97 -42.87 12.17
CA ARG A 223 -23.84 -43.28 11.31
C ARG A 223 -24.17 -43.18 9.82
N ASN A 224 -23.15 -43.29 8.98
CA ASN A 224 -23.26 -43.34 7.52
C ASN A 224 -23.91 -42.11 6.88
N GLY A 225 -23.59 -40.89 7.36
CA GLY A 225 -24.07 -39.70 6.68
C GLY A 225 -24.56 -38.59 7.57
N TRP A 226 -25.42 -37.80 6.99
CA TRP A 226 -25.98 -36.62 7.62
C TRP A 226 -27.15 -36.98 8.56
N SER A 227 -27.17 -36.30 9.71
CA SER A 227 -28.28 -36.41 10.68
C SER A 227 -28.60 -35.04 11.23
N GLN A 228 -29.88 -34.70 11.32
CA GLN A 228 -30.35 -33.48 11.96
C GLN A 228 -30.69 -33.77 13.41
N ILE A 229 -30.05 -33.07 14.34
CA ILE A 229 -30.17 -33.24 15.76
C ILE A 229 -30.35 -31.88 16.41
N GLY A 230 -31.48 -31.66 17.12
CA GLY A 230 -31.74 -30.37 17.74
C GLY A 230 -31.81 -29.17 16.77
N GLY A 231 -32.16 -29.41 15.51
CA GLY A 231 -32.21 -28.38 14.46
C GLY A 231 -30.92 -28.21 13.67
N ASN A 232 -29.78 -28.69 14.14
CA ASN A 232 -28.47 -28.59 13.51
C ASN A 232 -28.13 -29.85 12.71
N TRP A 233 -27.37 -29.71 11.62
CA TRP A 233 -26.89 -30.81 10.83
C TRP A 233 -25.50 -31.27 11.29
N TYR A 234 -25.34 -32.59 11.38
CA TYR A 234 -24.11 -33.28 11.77
C TYR A 234 -23.77 -34.36 10.76
N TYR A 235 -22.51 -34.68 10.60
CA TYR A 235 -22.06 -35.79 9.78
C TYR A 235 -21.36 -36.85 10.62
N PHE A 236 -21.77 -38.11 10.39
CA PHE A 236 -21.20 -39.27 11.07
C PHE A 236 -20.61 -40.24 10.07
N ASP A 237 -19.42 -40.76 10.33
CA ASP A 237 -18.81 -41.78 9.50
C ASP A 237 -19.52 -43.15 9.63
N ALA A 238 -18.98 -44.16 8.93
CA ALA A 238 -19.52 -45.53 8.99
C ALA A 238 -19.43 -46.16 10.39
N ASN A 239 -18.53 -45.70 11.23
CA ASN A 239 -18.39 -46.12 12.62
C ASN A 239 -19.22 -45.31 13.60
N GLY A 240 -19.91 -44.28 13.14
CA GLY A 240 -20.69 -43.37 13.95
C GLY A 240 -19.86 -42.24 14.59
N LEU A 241 -18.58 -42.06 14.15
CA LEU A 241 -17.78 -40.96 14.61
C LEU A 241 -18.30 -39.66 14.03
N ASN A 242 -18.67 -38.69 14.90
CA ASN A 242 -19.05 -37.34 14.48
C ASN A 242 -17.82 -36.58 13.97
N TYR A 243 -17.96 -35.94 12.81
CA TYR A 243 -16.94 -35.06 12.27
C TYR A 243 -16.96 -33.73 13.02
N ARG A 244 -15.86 -33.35 13.63
CA ARG A 244 -15.68 -32.09 14.36
C ARG A 244 -14.41 -31.42 13.88
N LYS A 245 -14.45 -30.09 13.71
CA LYS A 245 -13.34 -29.29 13.19
C LYS A 245 -12.75 -29.92 11.92
N ARG A 246 -13.64 -30.33 11.02
CA ARG A 246 -13.28 -31.21 9.90
C ARG A 246 -14.09 -30.95 8.64
N TRP A 247 -13.40 -31.11 7.51
CA TRP A 247 -14.01 -31.10 6.20
C TRP A 247 -14.61 -32.46 5.83
N TYR A 248 -15.81 -32.44 5.29
CA TYR A 248 -16.43 -33.54 4.57
C TYR A 248 -16.47 -33.16 3.08
N VAL A 249 -16.13 -34.12 2.21
CA VAL A 249 -16.23 -33.97 0.75
C VAL A 249 -17.15 -35.07 0.25
N ASP A 250 -18.20 -34.68 -0.43
CA ASP A 250 -19.18 -35.61 -0.98
C ASP A 250 -18.71 -36.24 -2.31
N PRO A 251 -19.42 -37.27 -2.85
CA PRO A 251 -19.09 -37.88 -4.14
C PRO A 251 -19.15 -36.92 -5.34
N LYS A 252 -19.86 -35.81 -5.25
CA LYS A 252 -19.91 -34.74 -6.26
C LYS A 252 -18.77 -33.75 -6.11
N LYS A 253 -17.87 -33.98 -5.14
CA LYS A 253 -16.76 -33.12 -4.77
C LYS A 253 -17.18 -31.78 -4.14
N GLU A 254 -18.43 -31.67 -3.67
CA GLU A 254 -18.83 -30.55 -2.83
C GLU A 254 -18.21 -30.68 -1.45
N ARG A 255 -17.87 -29.56 -0.83
CA ARG A 255 -17.17 -29.48 0.46
C ARG A 255 -18.08 -28.89 1.52
N TYR A 256 -18.03 -29.46 2.71
CA TYR A 256 -18.81 -29.07 3.86
C TYR A 256 -17.89 -28.98 5.08
N TYR A 257 -18.09 -28.01 5.94
CA TYR A 257 -17.28 -27.87 7.13
C TYR A 257 -18.11 -28.07 8.39
N LEU A 258 -17.64 -28.95 9.26
CA LEU A 258 -18.19 -29.20 10.58
C LEU A 258 -17.29 -28.48 11.60
N ASP A 259 -17.86 -27.63 12.43
CA ASP A 259 -17.15 -26.85 13.44
C ASP A 259 -16.66 -27.68 14.67
N GLU A 260 -16.26 -27.01 15.73
CA GLU A 260 -15.75 -27.67 16.94
C GLU A 260 -16.81 -28.51 17.65
N GLU A 261 -18.07 -28.14 17.55
CA GLU A 261 -19.23 -28.85 18.08
C GLU A 261 -19.71 -29.92 17.09
N GLY A 262 -19.17 -29.98 15.88
CA GLY A 262 -19.56 -30.89 14.82
C GLY A 262 -20.79 -30.42 14.04
N ILE A 263 -21.20 -29.15 14.22
CA ILE A 263 -22.32 -28.54 13.50
C ILE A 263 -21.88 -28.13 12.12
N LEU A 264 -22.71 -28.44 11.11
CA LEU A 264 -22.48 -27.98 9.74
C LEU A 264 -22.51 -26.46 9.70
N GLN A 265 -21.47 -25.88 9.12
CA GLN A 265 -21.52 -24.48 8.74
C GLN A 265 -22.35 -24.35 7.47
N ASP A 266 -23.49 -23.71 7.59
CA ASP A 266 -24.43 -23.43 6.51
C ASP A 266 -24.82 -21.96 6.49
N ASP A 267 -25.21 -21.46 5.31
CA ASP A 267 -25.76 -20.13 5.06
C ASP A 267 -24.90 -18.96 5.62
N GLY A 268 -23.76 -18.70 5.01
CA GLY A 268 -22.99 -17.48 5.27
C GLY A 268 -21.50 -17.65 5.43
N TRP A 269 -20.89 -16.59 5.94
CA TRP A 269 -19.46 -16.49 6.13
C TRP A 269 -19.00 -17.18 7.41
N PHE A 270 -17.92 -17.94 7.29
CA PHE A 270 -17.20 -18.46 8.45
C PHE A 270 -15.69 -18.44 8.22
N LYS A 271 -14.93 -18.50 9.31
CA LYS A 271 -13.48 -18.54 9.28
C LYS A 271 -12.94 -19.76 10.02
N ILE A 272 -11.81 -20.24 9.53
CA ILE A 272 -11.01 -21.26 10.22
C ILE A 272 -9.68 -20.63 10.58
N GLU A 273 -9.36 -20.65 11.86
CA GLU A 273 -8.09 -20.18 12.39
C GLU A 273 -7.08 -21.32 12.45
N ASN A 274 -5.92 -21.07 11.86
CA ASN A 274 -4.80 -21.99 11.89
C ASN A 274 -3.65 -21.33 12.65
N VAL A 275 -3.22 -21.97 13.73
CA VAL A 275 -2.06 -21.52 14.50
C VAL A 275 -0.83 -22.28 14.04
N ASN A 276 0.17 -21.57 13.55
CA ASN A 276 1.46 -22.19 13.25
C ASN A 276 2.15 -22.56 14.57
N ALA A 277 2.38 -23.84 14.81
CA ALA A 277 2.92 -24.33 16.08
C ALA A 277 4.34 -23.81 16.40
N ALA A 278 5.13 -23.50 15.36
CA ALA A 278 6.52 -23.03 15.55
C ALA A 278 6.59 -21.52 15.77
N THR A 279 5.76 -20.73 15.08
CA THR A 279 5.82 -19.27 15.10
C THR A 279 4.72 -18.62 15.94
N GLN A 280 3.72 -19.39 16.37
CA GLN A 280 2.50 -18.94 17.06
C GLN A 280 1.68 -17.91 16.24
N VAL A 281 1.98 -17.77 14.95
CA VAL A 281 1.23 -16.89 14.04
C VAL A 281 -0.12 -17.51 13.74
N VAL A 282 -1.18 -16.76 14.00
CA VAL A 282 -2.56 -17.13 13.65
C VAL A 282 -2.84 -16.66 12.24
N THR A 283 -3.29 -17.56 11.38
CA THR A 283 -3.77 -17.26 10.03
C THR A 283 -5.24 -17.60 9.91
N GLU A 284 -6.02 -16.70 9.35
CA GLU A 284 -7.45 -16.90 9.11
C GLU A 284 -7.70 -17.33 7.67
N SER A 285 -8.48 -18.38 7.52
CA SER A 285 -8.99 -18.86 6.23
C SER A 285 -10.49 -18.65 6.18
N TRP A 286 -10.95 -17.84 5.24
CA TRP A 286 -12.35 -17.48 5.11
C TRP A 286 -13.06 -18.30 4.04
N TYR A 287 -14.30 -18.66 4.32
CA TYR A 287 -15.18 -19.46 3.45
C TYR A 287 -16.59 -18.90 3.48
N HIS A 288 -17.38 -19.23 2.48
CA HIS A 288 -18.81 -18.93 2.46
C HIS A 288 -19.60 -20.20 2.15
N ALA A 289 -20.45 -20.62 3.08
CA ALA A 289 -21.36 -21.72 2.89
C ALA A 289 -22.68 -21.23 2.27
N GLN A 290 -23.21 -22.02 1.35
CA GLN A 290 -24.57 -21.87 0.85
C GLN A 290 -25.56 -22.43 1.87
N THR A 291 -26.86 -22.16 1.72
CA THR A 291 -27.95 -22.75 2.53
C THR A 291 -27.95 -24.27 2.54
N SER A 292 -27.34 -24.90 1.55
CA SER A 292 -27.10 -26.35 1.51
C SER A 292 -25.96 -26.83 2.39
N GLY A 293 -25.18 -25.91 2.97
CA GLY A 293 -23.92 -26.17 3.65
C GLY A 293 -22.72 -26.38 2.74
N ALA A 294 -22.92 -26.49 1.41
CA ALA A 294 -21.81 -26.59 0.47
C ALA A 294 -21.09 -25.25 0.36
N VAL A 295 -19.75 -25.23 0.47
CA VAL A 295 -18.99 -23.98 0.33
C VAL A 295 -18.86 -23.56 -1.12
N LEU A 296 -18.90 -22.24 -1.35
CA LEU A 296 -18.59 -21.65 -2.65
C LEU A 296 -17.12 -21.91 -3.00
N LYS A 297 -16.86 -22.23 -4.27
CA LYS A 297 -15.53 -22.56 -4.79
C LYS A 297 -15.41 -22.28 -6.28
N ASP A 298 -14.20 -22.43 -6.83
CA ASP A 298 -13.92 -22.42 -8.26
C ASP A 298 -14.33 -21.12 -8.99
N GLY A 299 -13.91 -19.96 -8.51
CA GLY A 299 -14.07 -18.74 -9.28
C GLY A 299 -14.75 -17.59 -8.56
N TYR A 300 -15.37 -16.72 -9.38
CA TYR A 300 -16.05 -15.53 -8.88
C TYR A 300 -17.52 -15.84 -8.54
N HIS A 301 -17.94 -15.32 -7.40
CA HIS A 301 -19.31 -15.43 -6.91
C HIS A 301 -19.81 -14.07 -6.38
N ASP A 302 -21.04 -13.74 -6.71
CA ASP A 302 -21.69 -12.55 -6.19
C ASP A 302 -22.50 -12.90 -4.92
N ILE A 303 -22.19 -12.22 -3.84
CA ILE A 303 -22.83 -12.37 -2.54
C ILE A 303 -23.25 -10.97 -2.08
N ASP A 304 -24.54 -10.74 -1.87
CA ASP A 304 -25.09 -9.45 -1.46
C ASP A 304 -24.62 -8.26 -2.32
N GLY A 305 -24.55 -8.47 -3.65
CA GLY A 305 -24.14 -7.45 -4.63
C GLY A 305 -22.64 -7.16 -4.67
N LYS A 306 -21.82 -7.92 -3.97
CA LYS A 306 -20.37 -7.84 -3.96
C LYS A 306 -19.76 -9.10 -4.58
N THR A 307 -18.74 -8.93 -5.39
CA THR A 307 -18.05 -10.05 -6.05
C THR A 307 -16.86 -10.50 -5.24
N TYR A 308 -16.79 -11.81 -4.98
CA TYR A 308 -15.70 -12.48 -4.27
C TYR A 308 -15.07 -13.55 -5.16
N TYR A 309 -13.87 -13.98 -4.83
CA TYR A 309 -13.20 -15.09 -5.49
C TYR A 309 -12.87 -16.19 -4.48
N PHE A 310 -13.21 -17.42 -4.86
CA PHE A 310 -12.89 -18.60 -4.09
C PHE A 310 -12.04 -19.56 -4.92
N ASP A 311 -11.02 -20.13 -4.32
CA ASP A 311 -10.20 -21.16 -5.00
C ASP A 311 -10.93 -22.51 -5.11
N VAL A 312 -10.26 -23.50 -5.69
CA VAL A 312 -10.80 -24.87 -5.84
C VAL A 312 -11.12 -25.56 -4.50
N ASN A 313 -10.57 -25.06 -3.40
CA ASN A 313 -10.82 -25.56 -2.05
C ASN A 313 -11.88 -24.74 -1.31
N GLY A 314 -12.44 -23.69 -1.94
CA GLY A 314 -13.40 -22.79 -1.35
C GLY A 314 -12.76 -21.72 -0.44
N TYR A 315 -11.45 -21.54 -0.47
CA TYR A 315 -10.77 -20.47 0.26
C TYR A 315 -11.03 -19.14 -0.42
N ASN A 316 -11.59 -18.16 0.32
CA ASN A 316 -11.80 -16.81 -0.16
C ASN A 316 -10.47 -16.04 -0.20
N TYR A 317 -10.15 -15.48 -1.36
CA TYR A 317 -8.96 -14.65 -1.52
C TYR A 317 -9.19 -13.25 -0.93
N ARG A 318 -8.26 -12.83 -0.08
CA ARG A 318 -8.23 -11.51 0.57
C ARG A 318 -6.85 -10.90 0.43
N LYS A 319 -6.76 -9.57 0.30
CA LYS A 319 -5.50 -8.84 0.05
C LYS A 319 -4.67 -9.50 -1.06
N ARG A 320 -5.31 -9.87 -2.15
CA ARG A 320 -4.66 -10.73 -3.14
C ARG A 320 -4.95 -10.33 -4.59
N TRP A 321 -3.90 -10.42 -5.38
CA TRP A 321 -3.98 -10.27 -6.82
C TRP A 321 -4.40 -11.57 -7.51
N ILE A 322 -5.25 -11.44 -8.53
CA ILE A 322 -5.57 -12.51 -9.47
C ILE A 322 -5.15 -12.03 -10.87
N THR A 323 -4.33 -12.83 -11.54
CA THR A 323 -3.99 -12.61 -12.96
C THR A 323 -4.82 -13.55 -13.80
N LEU A 324 -5.55 -12.99 -14.75
CA LEU A 324 -6.37 -13.74 -15.69
C LEU A 324 -5.52 -14.32 -16.84
N PRO A 325 -6.00 -15.33 -17.58
CA PRO A 325 -5.31 -15.84 -18.75
C PRO A 325 -5.06 -14.79 -19.86
N SER A 326 -5.85 -13.71 -19.89
CA SER A 326 -5.65 -12.55 -20.78
C SER A 326 -4.47 -11.68 -20.41
N GLY A 327 -3.88 -11.84 -19.22
CA GLY A 327 -2.89 -10.96 -18.63
C GLY A 327 -3.47 -9.84 -17.75
N ASP A 328 -4.79 -9.61 -17.81
CA ASP A 328 -5.44 -8.65 -16.93
C ASP A 328 -5.32 -9.04 -15.46
N ARG A 329 -5.32 -8.06 -14.57
CA ARG A 329 -5.22 -8.29 -13.13
C ARG A 329 -6.46 -7.76 -12.41
N ARG A 330 -6.82 -8.42 -11.33
CA ARG A 330 -7.89 -8.03 -10.41
C ARG A 330 -7.38 -8.06 -8.98
N TYR A 331 -7.94 -7.25 -8.12
CA TYR A 331 -7.54 -7.21 -6.70
C TYR A 331 -8.73 -7.44 -5.77
N LEU A 332 -8.54 -8.35 -4.81
CA LEU A 332 -9.48 -8.62 -3.73
C LEU A 332 -8.99 -7.85 -2.50
N GLY A 333 -9.84 -7.02 -1.91
CA GLY A 333 -9.55 -6.21 -0.74
C GLY A 333 -9.35 -7.03 0.55
N GLU A 334 -9.23 -6.34 1.66
CA GLU A 334 -9.09 -6.96 3.00
C GLU A 334 -10.32 -7.79 3.38
N ASP A 335 -11.48 -7.35 2.94
CA ASP A 335 -12.76 -8.02 3.13
C ASP A 335 -13.02 -9.14 2.10
N GLY A 336 -12.11 -9.33 1.15
CA GLY A 336 -12.23 -10.29 0.06
C GLY A 336 -13.10 -9.81 -1.12
N VAL A 337 -13.63 -8.58 -1.06
CA VAL A 337 -14.42 -7.99 -2.15
C VAL A 337 -13.52 -7.58 -3.30
N MET A 338 -13.90 -7.93 -4.52
CA MET A 338 -13.21 -7.48 -5.72
C MET A 338 -13.36 -5.97 -5.90
N LYS A 339 -12.26 -5.27 -6.07
CA LYS A 339 -12.24 -3.84 -6.39
C LYS A 339 -12.86 -3.61 -7.77
N ARG A 340 -13.81 -2.65 -7.84
CA ARG A 340 -14.56 -2.32 -9.07
C ARG A 340 -14.95 -0.86 -9.09
N ASP A 341 -14.72 -0.19 -10.21
CA ASP A 341 -15.04 1.22 -10.46
C ASP A 341 -14.59 2.15 -9.32
N GLU A 342 -13.39 1.93 -8.82
CA GLU A 342 -12.86 2.66 -7.67
C GLU A 342 -11.34 2.79 -7.68
N TRP A 343 -10.86 3.84 -7.04
CA TRP A 343 -9.49 3.99 -6.63
C TRP A 343 -9.20 3.21 -5.36
N PHE A 344 -8.04 2.61 -5.29
CA PHE A 344 -7.56 2.00 -4.05
C PHE A 344 -6.03 2.09 -3.95
N VAL A 345 -5.54 2.04 -2.72
CA VAL A 345 -4.12 2.11 -2.40
C VAL A 345 -3.65 0.80 -1.77
N ILE A 346 -2.46 0.39 -2.14
CA ILE A 346 -1.74 -0.69 -1.46
C ILE A 346 -0.47 -0.07 -0.89
N SER A 347 -0.37 -0.09 0.43
CA SER A 347 0.76 0.44 1.18
C SER A 347 1.62 -0.68 1.76
N GLY A 348 2.88 -0.40 1.98
CA GLY A 348 3.82 -1.35 2.57
C GLY A 348 5.21 -0.75 2.73
N LEU A 349 6.17 -1.60 3.11
CA LEU A 349 7.59 -1.28 3.11
C LEU A 349 8.25 -1.93 1.90
N ASP A 350 9.13 -1.19 1.23
CA ASP A 350 9.97 -1.75 0.17
C ASP A 350 11.16 -2.54 0.75
N SER A 351 12.01 -3.08 -0.10
CA SER A 351 13.20 -3.84 0.30
C SER A 351 14.27 -3.03 1.05
N ARG A 352 14.08 -1.70 1.17
CA ARG A 352 14.96 -0.77 1.88
C ARG A 352 14.30 -0.20 3.13
N ASP A 353 13.18 -0.81 3.59
CA ASP A 353 12.34 -0.37 4.70
C ASP A 353 11.73 1.04 4.51
N SER A 354 11.56 1.47 3.25
CA SER A 354 10.90 2.73 2.92
C SER A 354 9.40 2.51 2.65
N ASP A 355 8.56 3.37 3.22
CA ASP A 355 7.12 3.32 2.99
C ASP A 355 6.79 3.59 1.51
N TYR A 356 5.87 2.80 0.97
CA TYR A 356 5.27 3.07 -0.32
C TYR A 356 3.75 3.08 -0.26
N ASN A 357 3.14 3.89 -1.13
CA ASN A 357 1.71 3.97 -1.35
C ASN A 357 1.44 3.88 -2.86
N ASN A 358 1.16 2.69 -3.33
CA ASN A 358 0.84 2.46 -4.73
C ASN A 358 -0.66 2.60 -4.96
N TRP A 359 -1.06 3.56 -5.79
CA TRP A 359 -2.44 3.77 -6.18
C TRP A 359 -2.78 3.00 -7.45
N TYR A 360 -3.97 2.44 -7.47
CA TYR A 360 -4.52 1.66 -8.58
C TYR A 360 -5.95 2.11 -8.88
N TYR A 361 -6.39 1.88 -10.09
CA TYR A 361 -7.80 2.04 -10.46
C TYR A 361 -8.37 0.75 -11.03
N ALA A 362 -9.47 0.28 -10.45
CA ALA A 362 -10.22 -0.86 -10.94
C ALA A 362 -11.37 -0.38 -11.83
N LEU A 363 -11.51 -0.96 -13.00
CA LEU A 363 -12.64 -0.74 -13.91
C LEU A 363 -13.92 -1.38 -13.34
N ASP A 364 -15.07 -1.08 -13.96
CA ASP A 364 -16.38 -1.66 -13.61
C ASP A 364 -16.42 -3.19 -13.68
N ASN A 365 -15.61 -3.81 -14.56
CA ASN A 365 -15.46 -5.26 -14.66
C ASN A 365 -14.41 -5.84 -13.69
N GLY A 366 -13.81 -5.01 -12.83
CA GLY A 366 -12.78 -5.38 -11.85
C GLY A 366 -11.36 -5.46 -12.41
N ASN A 367 -11.15 -5.29 -13.73
CA ASN A 367 -9.81 -5.28 -14.30
C ASN A 367 -9.09 -4.01 -13.91
N ILE A 368 -7.82 -4.13 -13.51
CA ILE A 368 -6.99 -2.98 -13.16
C ILE A 368 -6.49 -2.30 -14.44
N VAL A 369 -6.52 -0.97 -14.46
CA VAL A 369 -5.91 -0.19 -15.54
C VAL A 369 -4.40 -0.38 -15.50
N MET A 370 -3.80 -0.83 -16.60
CA MET A 370 -2.35 -1.10 -16.70
C MET A 370 -1.81 -0.61 -18.05
N ASP A 371 -0.53 -0.20 -18.05
CA ASP A 371 0.29 0.15 -19.21
C ASP A 371 -0.38 1.11 -20.20
N ARG A 372 -1.07 2.15 -19.66
CA ARG A 372 -1.75 3.15 -20.49
C ARG A 372 -2.15 4.41 -19.74
N TRP A 373 -2.41 5.44 -20.51
CA TRP A 373 -3.18 6.59 -20.04
C TRP A 373 -4.67 6.25 -19.98
N TYR A 374 -5.30 6.63 -18.88
CA TYR A 374 -6.74 6.40 -18.70
C TYR A 374 -7.42 7.64 -18.11
N LYS A 375 -8.62 7.96 -18.62
CA LYS A 375 -9.37 9.14 -18.17
C LYS A 375 -10.37 8.76 -17.11
N ILE A 376 -10.25 9.37 -15.93
CA ILE A 376 -11.12 9.17 -14.78
C ILE A 376 -11.60 10.55 -14.33
N ASP A 377 -12.90 10.74 -14.18
CA ASP A 377 -13.52 12.00 -13.75
C ASP A 377 -12.99 13.26 -14.49
N GLY A 378 -12.80 13.13 -15.78
CA GLY A 378 -12.33 14.23 -16.64
C GLY A 378 -10.84 14.45 -16.67
N LYS A 379 -10.04 13.89 -15.75
CA LYS A 379 -8.58 13.94 -15.71
C LYS A 379 -7.93 12.70 -16.32
N ASN A 380 -6.72 12.83 -16.85
CA ASN A 380 -5.96 11.69 -17.37
C ASN A 380 -4.90 11.27 -16.35
N TYR A 381 -4.78 9.96 -16.16
CA TYR A 381 -3.81 9.33 -15.26
C TYR A 381 -2.98 8.30 -16.03
N GLY A 382 -1.70 8.23 -15.75
CA GLY A 382 -0.80 7.24 -16.33
C GLY A 382 -0.66 6.04 -15.39
N PHE A 383 -0.74 4.82 -15.94
CA PHE A 383 -0.55 3.60 -15.15
C PHE A 383 0.56 2.76 -15.80
N ASN A 384 1.52 2.31 -15.00
CA ASN A 384 2.61 1.47 -15.50
C ASN A 384 2.13 0.03 -15.79
N SER A 385 3.03 -0.83 -16.24
CA SER A 385 2.75 -2.25 -16.56
C SER A 385 2.26 -3.05 -15.35
N GLY A 386 2.63 -2.65 -14.13
CA GLY A 386 2.13 -3.20 -12.88
C GLY A 386 0.75 -2.69 -12.47
N GLY A 387 0.22 -1.66 -13.16
CA GLY A 387 -1.03 -0.98 -12.82
C GLY A 387 -0.88 0.12 -11.77
N VAL A 388 0.35 0.48 -11.38
CA VAL A 388 0.58 1.55 -10.41
C VAL A 388 0.40 2.90 -11.10
N MET A 389 -0.42 3.78 -10.52
CA MET A 389 -0.57 5.16 -10.95
C MET A 389 0.76 5.89 -10.87
N ARG A 390 1.06 6.65 -11.90
CA ARG A 390 2.31 7.40 -12.01
C ARG A 390 2.18 8.82 -11.52
N THR A 391 3.22 9.32 -10.87
CA THR A 391 3.42 10.70 -10.44
C THR A 391 4.78 11.21 -10.94
N GLY A 392 4.98 12.52 -10.93
CA GLY A 392 6.23 13.13 -11.37
C GLY A 392 6.42 13.13 -12.89
N TRP A 393 7.68 13.20 -13.29
CA TRP A 393 8.10 13.27 -14.70
C TRP A 393 8.03 11.89 -15.39
N LEU A 394 7.51 11.86 -16.63
CA LEU A 394 7.30 10.63 -17.40
C LEU A 394 7.81 10.78 -18.85
N THR A 395 8.31 9.68 -19.41
CA THR A 395 8.71 9.61 -20.82
C THR A 395 7.52 9.41 -21.76
N ASP A 396 7.72 9.61 -23.08
CA ASP A 396 6.67 9.50 -24.10
C ASP A 396 6.23 8.05 -24.36
N SER A 397 7.14 7.08 -24.17
CA SER A 397 6.98 5.73 -24.71
C SER A 397 6.72 4.64 -23.69
N LYS A 398 6.99 4.89 -22.40
CA LYS A 398 6.83 3.87 -21.37
C LYS A 398 6.45 4.50 -20.04
N LEU A 399 5.27 4.15 -19.57
CA LEU A 399 4.82 4.56 -18.24
C LEU A 399 5.57 3.84 -17.10
N ASP A 400 6.43 2.88 -17.42
CA ASP A 400 7.32 2.22 -16.44
C ASP A 400 8.59 3.02 -16.14
N ASP A 401 9.03 3.86 -17.10
CA ASP A 401 10.25 4.63 -16.91
C ASP A 401 9.96 5.86 -16.03
N ASN A 402 10.76 6.04 -15.00
CA ASN A 402 10.85 7.32 -14.32
C ASN A 402 11.46 8.32 -15.30
N GLY A 403 10.83 9.49 -15.43
CA GLY A 403 11.26 10.53 -16.34
C GLY A 403 12.55 11.23 -15.94
N ASP A 404 13.58 10.46 -15.60
CA ASP A 404 14.86 10.94 -15.11
C ASP A 404 15.82 11.30 -16.26
N SER A 405 15.36 11.33 -17.49
CA SER A 405 16.18 11.68 -18.67
C SER A 405 15.65 12.92 -19.37
N ASP A 406 16.47 13.54 -20.20
CA ASP A 406 16.17 14.67 -21.09
C ASP A 406 14.91 14.42 -21.95
N ASN A 407 14.40 13.19 -21.95
CA ASN A 407 13.25 12.74 -22.72
C ASN A 407 11.93 12.72 -21.93
N SER A 408 11.83 13.42 -20.80
CA SER A 408 10.57 13.58 -20.08
C SER A 408 9.59 14.46 -20.85
N TYR A 409 8.45 13.89 -21.21
CA TYR A 409 7.45 14.59 -22.01
C TYR A 409 6.19 14.96 -21.25
N TYR A 410 5.90 14.30 -20.14
CA TYR A 410 4.71 14.49 -19.35
C TYR A 410 5.07 14.69 -17.88
N TYR A 411 4.18 15.31 -17.16
CA TYR A 411 4.24 15.41 -15.70
C TYR A 411 2.89 15.05 -15.12
N CYS A 412 2.90 14.24 -14.07
CA CYS A 412 1.73 13.96 -13.25
C CYS A 412 1.94 14.56 -11.87
N GLY A 413 0.95 15.31 -11.38
CA GLY A 413 0.99 15.87 -10.03
C GLY A 413 1.03 14.80 -8.94
N GLU A 414 1.09 15.23 -7.68
CA GLU A 414 1.02 14.31 -6.53
C GLU A 414 -0.31 13.53 -6.50
N ASP A 415 -1.37 14.11 -7.04
CA ASP A 415 -2.67 13.46 -7.24
C ASP A 415 -2.69 12.46 -8.41
N GLY A 416 -1.58 12.29 -9.12
CA GLY A 416 -1.43 11.45 -10.31
C GLY A 416 -2.04 12.04 -11.58
N ALA A 417 -2.74 13.17 -11.50
CA ALA A 417 -3.36 13.77 -12.67
C ALA A 417 -2.30 14.37 -13.61
N ARG A 418 -2.43 14.06 -14.92
CA ARG A 418 -1.54 14.61 -15.94
C ARG A 418 -1.66 16.12 -16.02
N ALA A 419 -0.53 16.80 -15.91
CA ALA A 419 -0.42 18.26 -16.01
C ALA A 419 -0.88 18.79 -17.37
N LEU A 420 -1.58 19.91 -17.34
CA LEU A 420 -2.03 20.68 -18.50
C LEU A 420 -1.76 22.16 -18.25
N GLY A 421 -1.44 22.92 -19.33
CA GLY A 421 -1.14 24.33 -19.22
C GLY A 421 0.19 24.62 -18.51
N TRP A 422 0.27 25.82 -17.90
CA TRP A 422 1.44 26.28 -17.18
C TRP A 422 1.54 25.62 -15.82
N GLN A 423 2.76 25.12 -15.48
CA GLN A 423 3.08 24.52 -14.19
C GLN A 423 4.40 25.09 -13.67
N TRP A 424 4.45 25.42 -12.41
CA TRP A 424 5.66 25.81 -11.71
C TRP A 424 6.21 24.61 -10.97
N LEU A 425 7.28 24.00 -11.50
CA LEU A 425 7.79 22.71 -11.04
C LEU A 425 9.26 22.80 -10.69
N GLU A 426 9.68 21.95 -9.77
CA GLU A 426 11.08 21.75 -9.44
C GLU A 426 11.81 21.10 -10.63
N ILE A 427 13.00 21.60 -10.93
CA ILE A 427 13.89 21.07 -11.95
C ILE A 427 14.54 19.80 -11.35
N PRO A 428 14.43 18.63 -11.98
CA PRO A 428 15.06 17.41 -11.49
C PRO A 428 16.57 17.55 -11.35
N GLU A 429 17.15 17.07 -10.25
CA GLU A 429 18.60 17.12 -10.01
C GLU A 429 19.43 16.49 -11.15
N ASN A 430 18.92 15.44 -11.76
CA ASN A 430 19.57 14.73 -12.86
C ASN A 430 19.50 15.45 -14.23
N TRP A 431 18.78 16.59 -14.32
CA TRP A 431 18.87 17.51 -15.44
C TRP A 431 20.00 18.52 -15.29
N ILE A 432 20.56 18.62 -14.08
CA ILE A 432 21.71 19.46 -13.74
C ILE A 432 22.94 18.62 -14.10
N ASP A 433 23.27 18.61 -15.36
CA ASP A 433 24.56 18.09 -15.84
C ASP A 433 25.53 19.23 -16.09
N ASP A 434 26.77 18.91 -16.46
CA ASP A 434 27.81 19.88 -16.78
C ASP A 434 27.49 20.77 -18.02
N SER A 435 26.25 20.70 -18.54
CA SER A 435 25.79 21.61 -19.58
C SER A 435 25.33 22.93 -18.95
N ASP A 436 25.98 23.99 -19.35
CA ASP A 436 25.91 25.32 -18.75
C ASP A 436 24.49 25.91 -18.61
N ASP A 437 23.55 25.55 -19.49
CA ASP A 437 22.24 26.21 -19.61
C ASP A 437 21.31 26.01 -18.40
N VAL A 438 21.20 24.80 -17.85
CA VAL A 438 20.31 24.50 -16.71
C VAL A 438 20.95 24.98 -15.41
N THR A 439 22.26 24.82 -15.28
CA THR A 439 23.04 25.27 -14.13
C THR A 439 22.96 26.80 -14.02
N ASP A 440 23.15 27.51 -15.13
CA ASP A 440 23.01 28.98 -15.17
C ASP A 440 21.60 29.43 -14.84
N TYR A 441 20.58 28.73 -15.36
CA TYR A 441 19.19 29.04 -15.00
C TYR A 441 18.95 28.93 -13.50
N ILE A 442 19.41 27.85 -12.86
CA ILE A 442 19.23 27.62 -11.42
C ILE A 442 19.97 28.67 -10.60
N HIS A 443 21.18 29.00 -11.00
CA HIS A 443 21.95 30.07 -10.35
C HIS A 443 21.19 31.39 -10.36
N ASP A 444 20.57 31.76 -11.48
CA ASP A 444 19.94 33.06 -11.66
C ASP A 444 18.48 33.10 -11.20
N ASN A 445 17.75 31.97 -11.26
CA ASN A 445 16.30 31.93 -11.06
C ASN A 445 15.85 30.94 -9.96
N GLY A 446 16.75 30.11 -9.42
CA GLY A 446 16.43 29.08 -8.42
C GLY A 446 16.03 27.74 -9.05
N GLN A 447 15.77 26.77 -8.17
CA GLN A 447 15.56 25.35 -8.55
C GLN A 447 14.19 25.05 -9.17
N TYR A 448 13.32 26.03 -9.29
CA TYR A 448 11.98 25.89 -9.89
C TYR A 448 11.90 26.67 -11.21
N ALA A 449 11.14 26.10 -12.14
CA ALA A 449 10.90 26.71 -13.43
C ALA A 449 9.44 26.58 -13.89
N TRP A 450 9.05 27.47 -14.79
CA TRP A 450 7.79 27.33 -15.50
C TRP A 450 7.94 26.38 -16.69
N PHE A 451 6.99 25.44 -16.76
CA PHE A 451 6.80 24.51 -17.87
C PHE A 451 5.42 24.67 -18.46
N TYR A 452 5.27 24.45 -19.75
CA TYR A 452 3.98 24.44 -20.39
C TYR A 452 3.67 23.06 -20.96
N PHE A 453 2.49 22.52 -20.59
CA PHE A 453 1.96 21.27 -21.08
C PHE A 453 0.76 21.54 -21.99
N ASN A 454 0.77 20.98 -23.20
CA ASN A 454 -0.29 21.17 -24.18
C ASN A 454 -1.65 20.79 -23.60
N GLN A 455 -2.65 21.65 -23.73
CA GLN A 455 -3.98 21.51 -23.13
C GLN A 455 -4.73 20.24 -23.58
N SER A 456 -4.47 19.71 -24.77
CA SER A 456 -5.15 18.53 -25.29
C SER A 456 -4.35 17.25 -25.09
N THR A 457 -3.04 17.30 -25.32
CA THR A 457 -2.18 16.10 -25.29
C THR A 457 -1.46 15.90 -23.97
N GLY A 458 -1.32 16.96 -23.14
CA GLY A 458 -0.49 16.95 -21.95
C GLY A 458 1.02 16.88 -22.21
N LYS A 459 1.42 16.99 -23.48
CA LYS A 459 2.83 16.89 -23.85
C LYS A 459 3.56 18.20 -23.54
N LYS A 460 4.71 18.11 -22.89
CA LYS A 460 5.56 19.25 -22.53
C LYS A 460 6.02 20.01 -23.77
N ARG A 461 5.91 21.34 -23.73
CA ARG A 461 6.49 22.22 -24.73
C ARG A 461 7.99 22.34 -24.51
N ARG A 462 8.77 22.18 -25.55
CA ARG A 462 10.24 22.31 -25.50
C ARG A 462 10.78 22.74 -26.85
N SER A 463 12.01 23.21 -26.89
CA SER A 463 12.74 23.45 -28.14
C SER A 463 13.32 22.16 -28.70
N SER A 464 13.77 22.21 -29.94
CA SER A 464 14.49 21.10 -30.60
C SER A 464 16.01 21.08 -30.31
N GLY A 465 16.45 21.79 -29.26
CA GLY A 465 17.83 21.93 -28.81
C GLY A 465 18.19 23.38 -28.56
N GLY A 466 18.85 23.66 -27.43
CA GLY A 466 19.17 24.98 -26.94
C GLY A 466 17.98 25.91 -26.72
N LYS A 467 18.22 27.15 -26.37
CA LYS A 467 17.19 28.16 -26.11
C LYS A 467 16.58 28.67 -27.43
N LYS A 468 15.25 28.58 -27.59
CA LYS A 468 14.53 29.04 -28.81
C LYS A 468 13.20 29.70 -28.47
N GLU A 469 12.86 30.68 -29.30
CA GLU A 469 11.52 31.27 -29.30
C GLU A 469 10.45 30.23 -29.71
N THR A 470 9.40 30.17 -28.96
CA THR A 470 8.31 29.21 -29.14
C THR A 470 6.98 29.88 -28.86
N ASN A 471 6.03 29.75 -29.78
CA ASN A 471 4.70 30.28 -29.59
C ASN A 471 3.83 29.32 -28.76
N VAL A 472 3.17 29.86 -27.76
CA VAL A 472 2.18 29.18 -26.92
C VAL A 472 0.94 30.06 -26.88
N ASP A 473 -0.15 29.57 -27.44
CA ASP A 473 -1.47 30.23 -27.46
C ASP A 473 -1.42 31.72 -27.95
N GLY A 474 -0.60 31.97 -28.98
CA GLY A 474 -0.43 33.29 -29.58
C GLY A 474 0.63 34.16 -28.93
N VAL A 475 1.23 33.77 -27.84
CA VAL A 475 2.29 34.48 -27.13
C VAL A 475 3.63 33.76 -27.33
N THR A 476 4.69 34.54 -27.59
CA THR A 476 6.05 33.99 -27.78
C THR A 476 6.81 33.96 -26.46
N TYR A 477 7.35 32.80 -26.12
CA TYR A 477 8.20 32.51 -24.96
C TYR A 477 9.53 31.92 -25.42
N CYS A 478 10.49 31.82 -24.52
CA CYS A 478 11.73 31.09 -24.75
C CYS A 478 11.72 29.77 -23.95
N PHE A 479 11.95 28.66 -24.64
CA PHE A 479 12.14 27.35 -24.01
C PHE A 479 13.48 26.73 -24.46
N ASP A 480 14.07 25.96 -23.56
CA ASP A 480 15.21 25.09 -23.90
C ASP A 480 14.76 23.69 -24.35
N GLY A 481 15.71 22.77 -24.52
CA GLY A 481 15.49 21.36 -24.85
C GLY A 481 14.79 20.59 -23.75
N ASN A 482 14.95 20.98 -22.50
CA ASN A 482 14.30 20.40 -21.32
C ASN A 482 12.89 20.95 -21.09
N GLY A 483 12.53 22.02 -21.80
CA GLY A 483 11.23 22.69 -21.67
C GLY A 483 11.18 23.69 -20.54
N ILE A 484 12.30 24.12 -20.02
CA ILE A 484 12.41 25.22 -19.08
C ILE A 484 12.08 26.52 -19.82
N MET A 485 11.18 27.33 -19.28
CA MET A 485 10.86 28.66 -19.77
C MET A 485 11.82 29.67 -19.16
N TYR A 486 12.53 30.41 -19.99
CA TYR A 486 13.54 31.39 -19.63
C TYR A 486 12.94 32.81 -19.56
N PRO A 487 12.88 33.45 -18.40
CA PRO A 487 12.55 34.87 -18.26
C PRO A 487 13.83 35.73 -18.35
N GLY A 488 13.66 37.04 -18.50
CA GLY A 488 14.77 37.98 -18.53
C GLY A 488 15.48 38.04 -19.88
N TRP A 489 16.75 38.43 -19.83
CA TRP A 489 17.62 38.45 -21.01
C TRP A 489 18.02 37.04 -21.41
N VAL A 490 17.80 36.70 -22.68
CA VAL A 490 18.18 35.39 -23.22
C VAL A 490 18.97 35.57 -24.51
N LYS A 491 20.20 35.05 -24.56
CA LYS A 491 21.03 35.00 -25.74
C LYS A 491 20.57 33.83 -26.65
N LEU A 492 19.99 34.17 -27.78
CA LEU A 492 19.49 33.20 -28.76
C LEU A 492 20.50 32.88 -29.86
N SER A 493 21.45 33.76 -30.10
CA SER A 493 22.50 33.58 -31.09
C SER A 493 23.73 34.46 -30.84
N SER A 494 24.86 34.04 -31.32
CA SER A 494 26.09 34.87 -31.35
C SER A 494 26.04 35.77 -32.58
N LYS A 495 26.03 37.10 -32.35
CA LYS A 495 26.01 38.14 -33.36
C LYS A 495 27.02 39.24 -32.99
N THR A 496 27.29 40.15 -33.93
CA THR A 496 28.08 41.36 -33.71
C THR A 496 27.28 42.58 -34.13
N PRO A 497 27.03 43.58 -33.24
CA PRO A 497 27.34 43.55 -31.82
C PRO A 497 26.54 42.48 -31.06
N GLU A 498 27.09 42.02 -29.95
CA GLU A 498 26.62 40.85 -29.25
C GLU A 498 25.15 41.00 -28.74
N ILE A 499 24.77 42.21 -28.31
CA ILE A 499 23.40 42.51 -27.85
C ILE A 499 22.32 42.18 -28.90
N SER A 500 22.63 42.21 -30.20
CA SER A 500 21.69 41.85 -31.26
C SER A 500 21.26 40.38 -31.23
N GLY A 501 22.05 39.54 -30.55
CA GLY A 501 21.75 38.13 -30.32
C GLY A 501 20.77 37.87 -29.17
N TYR A 502 20.46 38.89 -28.38
CA TYR A 502 19.60 38.79 -27.22
C TYR A 502 18.16 39.14 -27.53
N ARG A 503 17.26 38.55 -26.69
CA ARG A 503 15.86 38.94 -26.57
C ARG A 503 15.52 39.04 -25.10
N TYR A 504 14.52 39.83 -24.74
CA TYR A 504 14.04 39.95 -23.39
C TYR A 504 12.67 39.33 -23.23
N PHE A 505 12.55 38.38 -22.29
CA PHE A 505 11.33 37.74 -21.93
C PHE A 505 10.87 38.27 -20.59
N TYR A 506 9.66 38.86 -20.57
CA TYR A 506 9.25 39.73 -19.49
C TYR A 506 9.33 39.07 -18.11
N GLN A 507 10.06 39.65 -17.20
CA GLN A 507 10.18 39.28 -15.81
C GLN A 507 9.51 40.33 -14.94
N PRO A 508 8.34 40.05 -14.32
CA PRO A 508 7.67 41.00 -13.45
C PRO A 508 8.53 41.38 -12.26
N THR A 509 8.56 42.66 -11.92
CA THR A 509 9.32 43.18 -10.76
C THR A 509 8.53 43.09 -9.46
N SER A 510 7.21 42.85 -9.55
CA SER A 510 6.28 42.66 -8.42
C SER A 510 5.02 41.94 -8.88
N GLU A 511 4.22 41.43 -7.96
CA GLU A 511 2.92 40.81 -8.24
C GLU A 511 1.89 41.74 -8.90
N THR A 512 2.07 43.06 -8.71
CA THR A 512 1.23 44.10 -9.32
C THR A 512 1.70 44.54 -10.69
N ASP A 513 2.90 44.13 -11.11
CA ASP A 513 3.46 44.46 -12.42
C ASP A 513 2.84 43.55 -13.50
N LYS A 514 1.85 44.10 -14.19
CA LYS A 514 1.07 43.39 -15.24
C LYS A 514 1.22 44.03 -16.61
N LYS A 515 2.34 44.71 -16.86
CA LYS A 515 2.60 45.38 -18.14
C LYS A 515 2.59 44.37 -19.31
N PHE A 516 3.13 43.18 -19.07
CA PHE A 516 3.12 42.06 -19.99
C PHE A 516 2.81 40.74 -19.23
N ILE A 517 2.60 39.67 -19.95
CA ILE A 517 2.53 38.33 -19.38
C ILE A 517 3.94 37.89 -18.99
N ALA A 518 4.12 37.33 -17.79
CA ALA A 518 5.41 36.81 -17.32
C ALA A 518 5.98 35.81 -18.34
N GLY A 519 7.24 35.95 -18.72
CA GLY A 519 7.92 35.15 -19.72
C GLY A 519 7.60 35.50 -21.17
N GLN A 520 6.67 36.42 -21.44
CA GLN A 520 6.36 36.86 -22.79
C GLN A 520 7.54 37.64 -23.41
N LYS A 521 7.86 37.35 -24.66
CA LYS A 521 8.83 38.16 -25.44
C LYS A 521 8.37 39.60 -25.51
N VAL A 522 9.26 40.53 -25.20
CA VAL A 522 8.97 41.97 -25.28
C VAL A 522 9.22 42.45 -26.68
N GLU A 523 8.22 43.09 -27.30
CA GLU A 523 8.23 43.63 -28.65
C GLU A 523 7.64 45.03 -28.68
N GLY A 524 8.09 45.94 -29.54
CA GLY A 524 7.57 47.27 -29.79
C GLY A 524 7.48 48.16 -28.53
N SER A 525 8.35 47.96 -27.55
CA SER A 525 8.14 48.53 -26.23
C SER A 525 9.41 48.95 -25.50
N TRP A 526 9.27 49.94 -24.62
CA TRP A 526 10.29 50.41 -23.71
C TRP A 526 10.27 49.67 -22.37
N LEU A 527 11.45 49.26 -21.88
CA LEU A 527 11.67 48.77 -20.52
C LEU A 527 12.83 49.49 -19.86
N TYR A 528 12.69 49.75 -18.52
CA TYR A 528 13.75 50.23 -17.65
C TYR A 528 14.26 49.08 -16.78
N ILE A 529 15.33 48.43 -17.23
CA ILE A 529 15.82 47.15 -16.69
C ILE A 529 17.34 47.12 -16.64
N ASN A 530 17.92 46.21 -15.86
CA ASN A 530 19.35 45.96 -15.92
C ASN A 530 19.72 45.41 -17.30
N GLY A 531 20.89 45.71 -17.80
CA GLY A 531 21.43 45.09 -19.04
C GLY A 531 21.75 43.60 -18.86
N PRO A 532 22.07 42.90 -19.94
CA PRO A 532 22.58 41.55 -19.86
C PRO A 532 23.87 41.50 -19.05
N ALA A 533 23.89 40.62 -18.00
CA ALA A 533 24.98 40.59 -17.03
C ALA A 533 26.34 40.26 -17.63
N ASP A 534 26.36 39.51 -18.70
CA ASP A 534 27.56 39.08 -19.44
C ASP A 534 28.10 40.14 -20.45
N LEU A 535 27.31 41.20 -20.73
CA LEU A 535 27.69 42.23 -21.66
C LEU A 535 28.10 43.57 -21.02
N ASP A 536 27.33 44.00 -20.03
CA ASP A 536 27.43 45.36 -19.52
C ASP A 536 28.10 45.42 -18.13
N GLY A 537 28.26 44.37 -17.40
CA GLY A 537 28.97 44.34 -16.09
C GLY A 537 28.61 45.43 -15.06
N SER A 538 27.83 46.48 -15.47
CA SER A 538 27.54 47.65 -14.64
C SER A 538 26.47 47.38 -13.58
N GLY A 539 25.58 46.38 -13.86
CA GLY A 539 24.44 46.04 -12.99
C GLY A 539 23.44 47.19 -12.81
N GLN A 540 23.56 48.28 -13.58
CA GLN A 540 22.68 49.44 -13.49
C GLN A 540 21.46 49.27 -14.41
N LYS A 541 20.34 49.85 -14.01
CA LYS A 541 19.15 49.91 -14.85
C LYS A 541 19.29 50.96 -15.91
N GLU A 542 18.97 50.55 -17.15
CA GLU A 542 18.97 51.40 -18.32
C GLU A 542 17.65 51.28 -19.07
N TRP A 543 17.34 52.27 -19.91
CA TRP A 543 16.21 52.18 -20.83
C TRP A 543 16.58 51.49 -22.11
N TYR A 544 15.82 50.40 -22.41
CA TYR A 544 15.93 49.64 -23.65
C TYR A 544 14.63 49.79 -24.44
N TYR A 545 14.75 49.87 -25.76
CA TYR A 545 13.64 49.74 -26.67
C TYR A 545 13.78 48.49 -27.48
N PHE A 546 12.80 47.61 -27.43
CA PHE A 546 12.72 46.42 -28.22
C PHE A 546 11.91 46.72 -29.47
N ASP A 547 12.41 46.43 -30.63
CA ASP A 547 11.70 46.59 -31.91
C ASP A 547 10.57 45.56 -32.07
N ASN A 548 9.84 45.59 -33.18
CA ASN A 548 8.76 44.66 -33.45
C ASN A 548 9.19 43.20 -33.63
N SER A 549 10.49 42.94 -33.76
CA SER A 549 11.04 41.59 -33.76
C SER A 549 11.49 41.14 -32.36
N GLY A 550 11.43 42.05 -31.38
CA GLY A 550 11.97 41.86 -30.04
C GLY A 550 13.48 42.02 -29.93
N GLU A 551 14.16 42.52 -30.99
CA GLU A 551 15.55 42.87 -30.94
C GLU A 551 15.74 44.21 -30.22
N PRO A 552 16.62 44.33 -29.24
CA PRO A 552 16.92 45.64 -28.65
C PRO A 552 17.56 46.56 -29.68
N VAL A 553 17.05 47.79 -29.80
CA VAL A 553 17.67 48.78 -30.67
C VAL A 553 19.03 49.12 -30.13
N HIS A 554 20.05 49.02 -30.98
CA HIS A 554 21.47 49.18 -30.61
C HIS A 554 22.27 49.86 -31.74
N ALA A 555 23.40 50.41 -31.39
CA ALA A 555 24.40 50.89 -32.34
C ALA A 555 25.32 49.75 -32.86
N SER A 556 26.11 50.03 -33.88
CA SER A 556 27.28 49.24 -34.22
C SER A 556 28.36 49.34 -33.18
N GLU A 557 29.31 48.43 -33.20
CA GLU A 557 30.44 48.39 -32.27
C GLU A 557 31.17 49.73 -32.18
N ASN A 558 31.36 50.22 -30.95
CA ASN A 558 32.02 51.49 -30.64
C ASN A 558 31.39 52.75 -31.28
N LYS A 559 30.08 52.70 -31.58
CA LYS A 559 29.32 53.80 -32.12
C LYS A 559 28.04 54.07 -31.34
N TYR A 560 27.41 55.19 -31.63
CA TYR A 560 26.04 55.52 -31.23
C TYR A 560 25.12 55.44 -32.43
N LYS A 561 23.83 55.18 -32.20
CA LYS A 561 22.80 55.12 -33.22
C LYS A 561 21.61 55.98 -32.86
N ARG A 562 21.24 56.87 -33.78
CA ARG A 562 19.96 57.56 -33.70
C ARG A 562 18.83 56.70 -34.15
N LYS A 563 17.74 56.74 -33.45
CA LYS A 563 16.51 56.02 -33.84
C LYS A 563 15.29 56.87 -33.50
N GLU A 564 14.43 57.07 -34.51
CA GLU A 564 13.09 57.65 -34.30
C GLU A 564 12.15 56.56 -33.83
N ILE A 565 11.44 56.82 -32.69
CA ILE A 565 10.47 55.96 -32.07
C ILE A 565 9.25 56.78 -31.72
N HIS A 566 8.09 56.53 -32.32
CA HIS A 566 6.86 57.26 -32.13
C HIS A 566 6.99 58.79 -32.33
N ASN A 567 7.70 59.22 -33.38
CA ASN A 567 8.03 60.59 -33.73
C ASN A 567 8.99 61.33 -32.77
N ASP A 568 9.62 60.63 -31.86
CA ASP A 568 10.63 61.14 -30.97
C ASP A 568 11.98 60.51 -31.31
N MET A 569 13.05 61.34 -31.21
CA MET A 569 14.40 60.86 -31.48
C MET A 569 15.10 60.43 -30.20
N TYR A 570 15.81 59.29 -30.30
CA TYR A 570 16.61 58.70 -29.22
C TYR A 570 17.97 58.31 -29.75
N VAL A 571 18.92 58.22 -28.82
CA VAL A 571 20.28 57.72 -29.13
C VAL A 571 20.56 56.48 -28.33
N PHE A 572 21.11 55.43 -28.94
CA PHE A 572 21.47 54.16 -28.34
C PHE A 572 22.95 53.87 -28.49
N ASP A 573 23.53 53.20 -27.49
CA ASP A 573 24.88 52.67 -27.58
C ASP A 573 24.91 51.26 -28.20
N MET A 574 26.11 50.69 -28.25
CA MET A 574 26.32 49.33 -28.77
C MET A 574 25.71 48.24 -27.84
N TYR A 575 25.44 48.52 -26.61
CA TYR A 575 24.82 47.62 -25.63
C TYR A 575 23.29 47.73 -25.61
N GLY A 576 22.71 48.62 -26.42
CA GLY A 576 21.28 48.85 -26.55
C GLY A 576 20.70 49.77 -25.48
N ALA A 577 21.50 50.38 -24.65
CA ALA A 577 21.04 51.36 -23.68
C ALA A 577 20.77 52.71 -24.36
N ALA A 578 19.55 53.23 -24.14
CA ALA A 578 19.22 54.58 -24.57
C ALA A 578 20.03 55.58 -23.78
N GLN A 579 20.72 56.51 -24.47
CA GLN A 579 21.59 57.47 -23.87
C GLN A 579 20.87 58.67 -23.30
N TYR A 580 21.48 59.32 -22.34
CA TYR A 580 20.92 60.53 -21.68
C TYR A 580 22.00 61.61 -21.53
N GLY A 581 21.55 62.81 -21.24
CA GLY A 581 22.47 63.96 -21.16
C GLY A 581 22.97 64.44 -22.53
N LEU A 582 24.12 65.01 -22.54
CA LEU A 582 24.77 65.48 -23.77
C LEU A 582 25.62 64.37 -24.38
N VAL A 583 25.24 63.91 -25.57
CA VAL A 583 25.83 62.74 -26.26
C VAL A 583 26.46 63.20 -27.59
N GLU A 584 27.71 62.85 -27.83
CA GLU A 584 28.38 63.06 -29.11
C GLU A 584 28.24 61.81 -30.00
N ILE A 585 27.73 61.95 -31.19
CA ILE A 585 27.77 60.95 -32.26
C ILE A 585 28.85 61.35 -33.24
N SER A 586 29.79 60.43 -33.47
CA SER A 586 30.90 60.64 -34.43
C SER A 586 31.16 59.40 -35.26
N GLY A 587 31.62 59.61 -36.50
CA GLY A 587 32.04 58.56 -37.40
C GLY A 587 30.90 57.67 -37.96
N VAL A 588 29.66 58.15 -37.89
CA VAL A 588 28.49 57.46 -38.47
C VAL A 588 28.20 58.00 -39.88
N SER A 589 27.85 59.28 -39.97
CA SER A 589 27.70 60.02 -41.25
C SER A 589 27.67 61.52 -41.00
N SER A 590 28.01 62.32 -42.00
CA SER A 590 27.99 63.77 -41.87
C SER A 590 26.60 64.38 -41.53
N SER A 591 25.53 63.63 -41.73
CA SER A 591 24.17 64.00 -41.37
C SER A 591 23.78 63.58 -39.95
N GLU A 592 24.49 62.65 -39.36
CA GLU A 592 24.21 62.15 -38.02
C GLU A 592 25.26 62.55 -36.98
N ASP A 593 26.49 62.80 -37.40
CA ASP A 593 27.57 63.20 -36.53
C ASP A 593 27.25 64.56 -35.90
N GLY A 594 27.50 64.69 -34.61
CA GLY A 594 27.27 65.89 -33.81
C GLY A 594 26.75 65.58 -32.39
N PHE A 595 26.45 66.63 -31.67
CA PHE A 595 25.98 66.52 -30.29
C PHE A 595 24.45 66.50 -30.22
N TYR A 596 23.93 65.68 -29.30
CA TYR A 596 22.51 65.53 -29.00
C TYR A 596 22.30 65.67 -27.49
N TYR A 597 21.20 66.25 -27.06
CA TYR A 597 20.86 66.25 -25.65
C TYR A 597 19.59 65.40 -25.41
N CYS A 598 19.77 64.30 -24.72
CA CYS A 598 18.78 63.26 -24.62
C CYS A 598 18.30 63.13 -23.17
N GLY A 599 17.47 64.07 -22.70
CA GLY A 599 16.81 64.02 -21.41
C GLY A 599 17.71 63.81 -20.19
N SER A 600 17.16 63.17 -19.13
CA SER A 600 17.87 62.85 -17.89
C SER A 600 17.97 61.36 -17.65
N ALA A 601 18.87 60.92 -16.78
CA ALA A 601 19.11 59.51 -16.44
C ALA A 601 17.84 58.73 -16.05
N GLU A 602 16.99 59.31 -15.18
CA GLU A 602 15.78 58.69 -14.68
C GLU A 602 14.51 59.04 -15.47
N GLY A 603 14.61 60.00 -16.39
CA GLY A 603 13.50 60.57 -17.13
C GLY A 603 13.32 60.05 -18.52
N ASN A 604 12.57 60.80 -19.32
CA ASN A 604 12.38 60.54 -20.73
C ASN A 604 13.69 60.87 -21.44
N ARG A 605 14.35 59.88 -22.08
CA ARG A 605 15.63 59.98 -22.82
C ARG A 605 15.42 60.48 -24.25
N LYS A 606 14.35 61.13 -24.50
CA LYS A 606 14.04 61.75 -25.79
C LYS A 606 15.02 62.89 -26.08
N CYS A 607 15.59 62.91 -27.27
CA CYS A 607 16.42 64.00 -27.71
C CYS A 607 15.63 65.31 -27.85
N VAL A 608 16.16 66.35 -27.33
CA VAL A 608 15.52 67.66 -27.26
C VAL A 608 15.80 68.47 -28.55
N THR A 609 14.78 69.21 -29.03
CA THR A 609 14.91 70.14 -30.13
C THR A 609 14.69 71.59 -29.64
N GLY A 610 15.23 72.61 -30.31
CA GLY A 610 15.12 74.01 -29.95
C GLY A 610 16.07 74.45 -28.85
N LYS A 611 15.68 75.50 -28.10
CA LYS A 611 16.52 76.09 -27.04
C LYS A 611 16.36 75.35 -25.74
N VAL A 612 17.50 75.03 -25.09
CA VAL A 612 17.50 74.37 -23.79
C VAL A 612 18.67 74.90 -22.95
N MET A 613 18.49 74.93 -21.61
CA MET A 613 19.55 75.26 -20.66
C MET A 613 20.10 73.97 -20.06
N ILE A 614 21.35 73.66 -20.33
CA ILE A 614 22.01 72.43 -19.91
C ILE A 614 23.15 72.76 -18.94
N ASP A 615 23.29 71.98 -17.90
CA ASP A 615 24.45 71.95 -17.06
C ASP A 615 25.48 71.04 -17.76
N ASP A 616 26.48 71.67 -18.43
CA ASP A 616 27.50 70.96 -19.18
C ASP A 616 28.77 70.70 -18.35
N GLY A 617 28.72 70.97 -17.06
CA GLY A 617 29.83 70.74 -16.12
C GLY A 617 31.09 71.59 -16.35
N ILE A 618 31.12 72.41 -17.40
CA ILE A 618 32.26 73.24 -17.80
C ILE A 618 32.12 74.66 -17.28
N SER A 619 30.92 75.18 -17.34
CA SER A 619 30.60 76.56 -16.95
C SER A 619 30.09 76.58 -15.49
N SER A 620 30.34 77.65 -14.74
CA SER A 620 29.74 77.81 -13.42
C SER A 620 28.22 78.07 -13.51
N GLY A 621 27.47 77.06 -13.97
CA GLY A 621 26.03 77.08 -14.19
C GLY A 621 25.58 76.54 -15.53
N LYS A 622 24.27 76.64 -15.84
CA LYS A 622 23.73 76.14 -17.08
C LYS A 622 24.11 76.95 -18.29
N SER A 623 24.59 76.33 -19.33
CA SER A 623 24.84 76.87 -20.64
C SER A 623 23.58 76.74 -21.54
N GLN A 624 23.40 77.74 -22.41
CA GLN A 624 22.31 77.68 -23.41
C GLN A 624 22.79 76.93 -24.62
N TYR A 625 21.92 76.00 -25.06
CA TYR A 625 22.11 75.21 -26.28
C TYR A 625 20.93 75.43 -27.20
N TYR A 626 21.15 75.16 -28.51
CA TYR A 626 20.15 75.09 -29.53
C TYR A 626 20.37 73.80 -30.36
N PHE A 627 19.31 72.97 -30.40
CA PHE A 627 19.31 71.77 -31.21
C PHE A 627 18.33 71.98 -32.38
N ASP A 628 18.69 71.48 -33.58
CA ASP A 628 17.87 71.56 -34.77
C ASP A 628 16.61 70.66 -34.67
N ASN A 629 15.83 70.57 -35.77
CA ASN A 629 14.65 69.74 -35.81
C ASN A 629 14.93 68.22 -35.71
N ASP A 630 16.13 67.84 -36.05
CA ASP A 630 16.62 66.45 -35.94
C ASP A 630 17.28 66.16 -34.56
N GLY A 631 17.23 67.12 -33.65
CA GLY A 631 17.85 67.03 -32.31
C GLY A 631 19.36 67.23 -32.31
N ARG A 632 19.98 67.56 -33.42
CA ARG A 632 21.43 67.76 -33.53
C ARG A 632 21.83 69.16 -33.12
N GLY A 633 22.94 69.31 -32.42
CA GLY A 633 23.52 70.58 -32.03
C GLY A 633 23.78 71.49 -33.24
N TYR A 634 23.15 72.64 -33.27
CA TYR A 634 23.19 73.56 -34.38
C TYR A 634 24.52 74.34 -34.41
N THR A 635 25.17 74.42 -35.59
CA THR A 635 26.31 75.26 -35.81
C THR A 635 25.92 76.40 -36.78
N GLY A 636 26.07 77.64 -36.35
CA GLY A 636 25.72 78.83 -37.14
C GLY A 636 24.95 79.87 -36.34
N ILE A 637 24.24 80.78 -37.05
CA ILE A 637 23.49 81.89 -36.45
C ILE A 637 22.00 81.46 -36.43
N LYS A 638 21.42 81.48 -35.24
CA LYS A 638 19.99 81.27 -35.05
C LYS A 638 19.39 82.38 -34.15
N ASP A 639 18.36 83.07 -34.66
CA ASP A 639 17.70 84.19 -34.00
C ASP A 639 18.68 85.31 -33.57
N GLY A 640 19.78 85.46 -34.34
CA GLY A 640 20.79 86.51 -34.07
C GLY A 640 21.85 86.13 -33.03
N TYR A 641 21.86 84.86 -32.57
CA TYR A 641 22.85 84.27 -31.66
C TYR A 641 23.72 83.27 -32.39
N LEU A 642 24.99 83.20 -31.95
CA LEU A 642 25.96 82.30 -32.49
C LEU A 642 26.06 81.01 -31.70
N TYR A 643 25.88 79.87 -32.38
CA TYR A 643 26.02 78.53 -31.82
C TYR A 643 27.12 77.75 -32.52
N TYR A 644 27.87 76.99 -31.77
CA TYR A 644 28.83 76.01 -32.30
C TYR A 644 28.55 74.65 -31.65
N GLU A 645 28.26 73.67 -32.49
CA GLU A 645 27.89 72.32 -32.03
C GLU A 645 26.80 72.31 -30.92
N GLY A 646 25.83 73.17 -31.08
CA GLY A 646 24.72 73.40 -30.13
C GLY A 646 24.99 74.47 -29.08
N LYS A 647 26.18 74.66 -28.59
CA LYS A 647 26.52 75.57 -27.52
C LYS A 647 26.52 77.06 -27.93
N LEU A 648 25.85 77.87 -27.19
CA LEU A 648 25.82 79.31 -27.41
C LEU A 648 27.21 79.91 -27.14
N GLN A 649 27.81 80.53 -28.19
CA GLN A 649 29.05 81.17 -28.11
C GLN A 649 28.87 82.58 -27.55
N LYS A 650 29.61 82.97 -26.49
CA LYS A 650 29.54 84.24 -25.82
C LYS A 650 30.93 84.81 -25.64
N ALA A 651 31.06 86.11 -25.78
CA ALA A 651 32.26 86.76 -25.37
C ALA A 651 32.40 86.73 -23.84
N ASP A 652 33.63 86.68 -23.30
CA ASP A 652 33.87 86.89 -21.89
C ASP A 652 33.26 88.17 -21.44
N LYS A 653 32.73 88.22 -20.19
CA LYS A 653 32.10 89.38 -19.66
C LYS A 653 33.04 90.59 -19.55
N ALA A 654 34.32 90.35 -19.24
CA ALA A 654 35.35 91.41 -19.16
C ALA A 654 35.75 91.88 -20.56
N ALA A 655 35.85 90.96 -21.51
CA ALA A 655 36.12 91.25 -22.90
C ALA A 655 34.97 91.98 -23.62
N LYS A 656 33.70 91.81 -23.19
CA LYS A 656 32.45 92.36 -23.74
C LYS A 656 32.14 91.89 -25.17
N TYR A 657 33.11 91.80 -26.07
CA TYR A 657 33.02 91.39 -27.45
C TYR A 657 34.23 90.57 -27.80
N GLU A 658 34.03 89.49 -28.58
CA GLU A 658 35.06 88.57 -29.11
C GLU A 658 34.73 88.17 -30.52
N VAL A 659 35.76 87.86 -31.31
CA VAL A 659 35.63 87.40 -32.68
C VAL A 659 35.75 85.85 -32.74
N PHE A 660 34.71 85.16 -33.16
CA PHE A 660 34.70 83.71 -33.35
C PHE A 660 34.77 83.37 -34.82
N GLN A 661 35.45 82.24 -35.17
CA GLN A 661 35.48 81.65 -36.48
C GLN A 661 35.03 80.12 -36.31
N LEU A 662 33.94 79.73 -36.88
CA LEU A 662 33.40 78.42 -36.66
C LEU A 662 34.14 77.28 -37.38
N GLU A 663 34.87 77.65 -38.42
CA GLU A 663 35.73 76.72 -39.24
C GLU A 663 36.97 77.47 -39.75
N ALA A 664 38.07 76.74 -39.95
CA ALA A 664 39.31 77.33 -40.41
C ALA A 664 39.10 78.01 -41.80
N GLY A 665 39.50 79.29 -41.90
CA GLY A 665 39.28 80.07 -43.09
C GLY A 665 37.88 80.54 -43.39
N GLY A 666 36.89 80.15 -42.49
CA GLY A 666 35.47 80.49 -42.58
C GLY A 666 35.15 81.94 -42.17
N LYS A 667 33.89 82.25 -42.20
CA LYS A 667 33.38 83.59 -41.81
C LYS A 667 33.60 83.86 -40.36
N LYS A 668 34.04 85.11 -40.09
CA LYS A 668 34.26 85.64 -38.74
C LYS A 668 33.02 86.34 -38.24
N TYR A 669 32.74 86.21 -36.89
CA TYR A 669 31.57 86.75 -36.24
C TYR A 669 32.04 87.53 -34.95
N LEU A 670 31.67 88.83 -34.83
CA LEU A 670 31.81 89.57 -33.58
C LEU A 670 30.62 89.31 -32.72
N VAL A 671 30.80 88.72 -31.53
CA VAL A 671 29.76 88.27 -30.62
C VAL A 671 29.89 89.04 -29.29
N ASN A 672 28.82 89.45 -28.70
CA ASN A 672 28.80 90.05 -27.38
C ASN A 672 28.71 89.04 -26.21
N SER A 673 28.82 89.50 -24.97
CA SER A 673 28.74 88.69 -23.75
C SER A 673 27.39 88.00 -23.55
N SER A 674 26.32 88.32 -24.30
CA SER A 674 25.04 87.63 -24.30
C SER A 674 24.97 86.54 -25.43
N GLY A 675 25.99 86.43 -26.31
CA GLY A 675 26.01 85.53 -27.44
C GLY A 675 25.38 86.13 -28.72
N LYS A 676 25.01 87.36 -28.75
CA LYS A 676 24.39 88.02 -29.87
C LYS A 676 25.46 88.45 -30.90
N VAL A 677 25.24 88.08 -32.16
CA VAL A 677 26.11 88.46 -33.26
C VAL A 677 25.87 89.94 -33.62
N MET A 678 26.96 90.68 -33.63
CA MET A 678 26.94 92.10 -33.98
C MET A 678 26.87 92.25 -35.50
N LYS A 679 26.01 93.22 -35.95
CA LYS A 679 25.87 93.61 -37.35
C LYS A 679 25.58 95.12 -37.41
N ASN A 680 26.12 95.76 -38.48
CA ASN A 680 25.85 97.15 -38.76
C ASN A 680 26.00 98.09 -37.51
N THR A 681 27.16 97.91 -36.81
CA THR A 681 27.38 98.61 -35.54
C THR A 681 28.85 98.93 -35.29
N LYS A 682 29.09 99.88 -34.42
CA LYS A 682 30.45 100.22 -33.89
C LYS A 682 30.41 100.04 -32.39
N VAL A 683 31.31 99.23 -31.86
CA VAL A 683 31.36 98.93 -30.44
C VAL A 683 32.81 98.98 -29.93
N THR A 684 33.00 99.17 -28.61
CA THR A 684 34.25 99.12 -27.92
C THR A 684 34.26 97.91 -26.98
N ASP A 685 35.28 97.12 -27.01
CA ASP A 685 35.42 95.93 -26.15
C ASP A 685 35.95 96.28 -24.73
N GLY A 686 36.19 95.28 -23.91
CA GLY A 686 36.69 95.45 -22.55
C GLY A 686 38.13 95.92 -22.47
N ASN A 687 38.91 95.80 -23.55
CA ASN A 687 40.31 96.24 -23.69
C ASN A 687 40.42 97.60 -24.45
N ASP A 688 39.29 98.35 -24.56
CA ASP A 688 39.20 99.61 -25.28
C ASP A 688 39.42 99.48 -26.81
N GLN A 689 39.42 98.26 -27.36
CA GLN A 689 39.53 98.04 -28.78
C GLN A 689 38.19 98.39 -29.47
N LYS A 690 38.27 99.26 -30.47
CA LYS A 690 37.10 99.68 -31.25
C LYS A 690 36.87 98.73 -32.45
N TRP A 691 35.66 98.23 -32.55
CA TRP A 691 35.26 97.34 -33.63
C TRP A 691 34.12 97.94 -34.51
N GLU A 692 34.27 97.79 -35.78
CA GLU A 692 33.24 98.14 -36.80
C GLU A 692 32.77 96.90 -37.53
N VAL A 693 31.46 96.63 -37.48
CA VAL A 693 30.85 95.56 -38.20
C VAL A 693 29.91 96.12 -39.26
N ALA A 694 30.20 95.79 -40.53
CA ALA A 694 29.33 96.22 -41.63
C ALA A 694 28.03 95.44 -41.70
N GLY A 695 27.05 95.89 -42.47
CA GLY A 695 25.76 95.17 -42.70
C GLY A 695 25.88 93.79 -43.27
N ASN A 696 26.93 93.49 -44.11
CA ASN A 696 27.19 92.18 -44.61
C ASN A 696 28.00 91.31 -43.59
N GLY A 697 28.24 91.77 -42.41
CA GLY A 697 28.95 91.05 -41.35
C GLY A 697 30.48 91.14 -41.40
N THR A 698 31.08 91.89 -42.31
CA THR A 698 32.56 92.13 -42.36
C THR A 698 32.97 92.90 -41.05
N ILE A 699 34.02 92.36 -40.40
CA ILE A 699 34.51 92.93 -39.13
C ILE A 699 35.85 93.64 -39.38
N LYS A 700 35.98 94.86 -38.89
CA LYS A 700 37.24 95.63 -38.93
C LYS A 700 37.53 96.19 -37.51
N VAL A 701 38.85 96.21 -37.17
CA VAL A 701 39.33 96.98 -36.05
C VAL A 701 39.47 98.43 -36.51
N TYR A 702 38.92 99.39 -35.73
CA TYR A 702 38.93 100.75 -36.08
C TYR A 702 40.44 101.33 -36.13
N GLY A 703 40.87 101.68 -37.28
CA GLY A 703 42.21 102.16 -37.49
C GLY A 703 43.24 101.14 -37.93
N SER A 704 42.83 99.82 -38.09
CA SER A 704 43.69 98.73 -38.62
C SER A 704 42.86 97.80 -39.51
N ASP A 705 43.46 97.22 -40.55
CA ASP A 705 42.78 96.19 -41.34
C ASP A 705 43.07 94.76 -40.82
N GLU A 706 43.84 94.64 -39.73
CA GLU A 706 44.12 93.34 -39.03
C GLU A 706 43.19 93.10 -37.87
N ILE A 707 42.76 91.86 -37.71
CA ILE A 707 42.00 91.31 -36.56
C ILE A 707 43.05 90.66 -35.68
N ALA A 708 43.29 91.24 -34.47
CA ALA A 708 44.38 90.85 -33.58
C ALA A 708 44.24 89.47 -32.94
N GLU A 709 43.02 89.06 -32.50
CA GLU A 709 42.81 87.72 -31.92
C GLU A 709 41.42 87.17 -32.28
N LEU A 710 41.32 85.81 -32.35
CA LEU A 710 40.13 85.07 -32.57
C LEU A 710 39.87 84.15 -31.33
N ALA A 711 38.71 84.24 -30.77
CA ALA A 711 38.32 83.31 -29.77
C ALA A 711 38.02 81.94 -30.45
N VAL A 712 38.56 80.92 -29.87
CA VAL A 712 38.27 79.51 -30.35
C VAL A 712 36.87 79.21 -29.89
N PRO A 713 35.99 78.71 -30.80
CA PRO A 713 34.66 78.30 -30.43
C PRO A 713 34.74 77.22 -29.34
N GLU A 714 33.95 77.29 -28.32
CA GLU A 714 33.79 76.24 -27.32
C GLU A 714 32.87 75.12 -27.94
N ALA A 715 33.43 73.98 -28.11
CA ALA A 715 32.64 72.78 -28.39
C ALA A 715 31.97 72.28 -27.09
N THR A 716 30.93 71.51 -27.24
CA THR A 716 30.37 70.74 -26.18
C THR A 716 31.30 69.58 -25.83
N THR A 717 31.55 69.32 -24.56
CA THR A 717 32.26 68.11 -24.13
C THR A 717 31.26 67.04 -23.79
N THR A 718 31.55 65.86 -24.29
CA THR A 718 30.84 64.67 -23.85
C THR A 718 31.24 64.31 -22.42
N TYR A 719 30.30 63.98 -21.60
CA TYR A 719 30.52 63.33 -20.29
C TYR A 719 30.57 61.84 -20.42
#